data_cd41c50dc6c49111309aeacf032f0228
#
_entry.id   cd41c50dc6c49111309aeacf032f0228
#
_cell.length_a   1.000
_cell.length_b   1.000
_cell.length_c   1.000
_cell.angle_alpha   90.00
_cell.angle_beta   90.00
_cell.angle_gamma   90.00
#
_symmetry.space_group_name_H-M   'P 1'
#
loop_
_entity.id
_entity.type
_entity.pdbx_description
1 polymer ?
#
loop_
_entity_poly.entity_id
_entity_poly.type
_entity_poly.pdbx_seq_one_letter_code
_entity_poly.pdbx_strand_id
1 'polypeptide(L)'
;MFKGSEGDYFLSTYLAQPGENSVLSPRHDHGVALWRCSEHAVELVRVWQIERISGQKHHDWPLFTVARAEAFLNYLLESEGLSVNDIAYLWGTPGLPAYRNVPSPIGARGLPVHSIAHLFSGMLLDTRLFKEENIIAMAIDGGPDFVDERNYPEHWYAGCISRHGSLTFRPVQSPAPLYGAASALFMREPGTLMALASACHAQLKIDPEAMASSLDLYGGRLFPMTVAVPFVKSLIIEAQEQLAQGAQDSRFSRQDNIQSAVMSAVQECCEVIAARNVRLLCSSGRIDPRDSYLSVSGGFALNCPTNSRLMDEFGFRRLLVPPCADDSGQALGLGLLALYQSGMFQARDFSFTSAFYGSPLRDSEVALREFGPWIEGISEFSGEQFVHDVTSSIVAWVDGEAEVGPRALGHRSLLGDPRTAKTKERLNRVKQRQWWRPVAPIVMSAHAADWFEMPRPSPYMLEVARVRDGMRESVPAIVHLDGSARLQALDPSIDPRLNDALDAFRRATGVPILCNTSLNDKGEPIVDTAAEALTFCLRKGIEVIYLGGRRVRLHGQDGKEAHGRELPTMPRAREGRRFFEGQEASRDVIWSQWLERGYSEEALFVLSFMPRLREIPEMSNPERVNSVAKHFATRRPAFTVLADRYRSLAGPAASFSTETDGVVAGLFEGG
;
A
#
# COMPACT_ATOMS: atom_id res chain seq x y z
N MET A 1 27.03 -6.98 -16.58
CA MET A 1 26.71 -5.69 -15.94
C MET A 1 26.28 -4.75 -17.06
N PHE A 2 25.07 -4.25 -17.01
CA PHE A 2 24.65 -3.22 -17.94
C PHE A 2 25.19 -1.87 -17.45
N LYS A 3 25.62 -1.04 -18.39
CA LYS A 3 26.05 0.32 -18.13
C LYS A 3 24.96 1.22 -18.71
N GLY A 4 24.27 1.99 -17.86
CA GLY A 4 23.38 3.03 -18.33
C GLY A 4 24.18 4.21 -18.86
N SER A 5 23.83 4.66 -20.04
CA SER A 5 24.34 5.90 -20.64
C SER A 5 23.48 7.06 -20.21
N GLU A 6 24.01 8.28 -20.31
CA GLU A 6 23.23 9.49 -20.13
C GLU A 6 22.07 9.53 -21.14
N GLY A 7 20.87 9.84 -20.66
CA GLY A 7 19.65 9.86 -21.45
C GLY A 7 18.91 8.52 -21.54
N ASP A 8 19.49 7.42 -21.07
CA ASP A 8 18.82 6.11 -21.07
C ASP A 8 17.61 6.09 -20.14
N TYR A 9 16.52 5.47 -20.60
CA TYR A 9 15.33 5.19 -19.83
C TYR A 9 15.27 3.71 -19.47
N PHE A 10 14.75 3.42 -18.28
CA PHE A 10 14.56 2.07 -17.74
C PHE A 10 13.14 1.93 -17.19
N LEU A 11 12.60 0.71 -17.24
CA LEU A 11 11.36 0.35 -16.55
C LEU A 11 11.62 -0.70 -15.49
N SER A 12 10.95 -0.55 -14.36
CA SER A 12 10.75 -1.63 -13.42
C SER A 12 9.25 -1.88 -13.25
N THR A 13 8.85 -3.15 -13.33
CA THR A 13 7.45 -3.54 -13.42
C THR A 13 7.12 -4.59 -12.37
N TYR A 14 5.96 -4.45 -11.75
CA TYR A 14 5.37 -5.46 -10.90
C TYR A 14 3.98 -5.77 -11.46
N LEU A 15 3.95 -6.65 -12.44
CA LEU A 15 2.75 -7.05 -13.20
C LEU A 15 2.62 -8.56 -13.19
N ALA A 16 1.42 -9.06 -13.46
CA ALA A 16 1.25 -10.47 -13.83
C ALA A 16 2.07 -10.77 -15.07
N GLN A 17 2.82 -11.88 -15.06
CA GLN A 17 3.62 -12.31 -16.19
C GLN A 17 2.73 -12.55 -17.42
N PRO A 18 3.01 -11.94 -18.60
CA PRO A 18 2.23 -12.19 -19.80
C PRO A 18 2.42 -13.62 -20.30
N GLY A 19 1.42 -14.11 -21.03
CA GLY A 19 1.40 -15.45 -21.61
C GLY A 19 0.33 -16.34 -20.97
N GLU A 20 0.36 -17.63 -21.31
CA GLU A 20 -0.63 -18.63 -20.87
C GLU A 20 -0.77 -18.77 -19.35
N ASN A 21 0.19 -18.26 -18.57
CA ASN A 21 0.23 -18.31 -17.10
C ASN A 21 -0.28 -17.07 -16.41
N SER A 22 -0.57 -16.03 -17.14
CA SER A 22 -0.96 -14.76 -16.54
C SER A 22 -2.17 -14.88 -15.61
N VAL A 23 -3.04 -15.84 -15.87
CA VAL A 23 -4.22 -16.18 -15.03
C VAL A 23 -3.86 -16.73 -13.64
N LEU A 24 -2.61 -17.14 -13.46
CA LEU A 24 -2.13 -17.79 -12.24
C LEU A 24 -1.24 -16.89 -11.39
N SER A 25 -1.04 -15.63 -11.79
CA SER A 25 -0.14 -14.74 -11.07
C SER A 25 -0.66 -14.43 -9.67
N PRO A 26 0.16 -14.58 -8.62
CA PRO A 26 -0.20 -14.18 -7.27
C PRO A 26 0.01 -12.68 -7.03
N ARG A 27 0.57 -11.94 -8.01
CA ARG A 27 0.84 -10.51 -7.87
C ARG A 27 -0.45 -9.71 -7.87
N HIS A 28 -0.54 -8.77 -6.94
CA HIS A 28 -1.60 -7.77 -6.83
C HIS A 28 -0.96 -6.38 -6.63
N ASP A 29 -1.76 -5.33 -6.62
CA ASP A 29 -1.25 -3.95 -6.54
C ASP A 29 -0.22 -3.63 -7.62
N HIS A 30 -0.52 -4.06 -8.86
CA HIS A 30 0.37 -3.92 -10.01
C HIS A 30 0.89 -2.48 -10.17
N GLY A 31 2.17 -2.36 -10.53
CA GLY A 31 2.83 -1.08 -10.69
C GLY A 31 3.90 -1.11 -11.78
N VAL A 32 4.19 0.09 -12.31
CA VAL A 32 5.28 0.34 -13.26
C VAL A 32 6.01 1.61 -12.82
N ALA A 33 7.33 1.59 -12.76
CA ALA A 33 8.16 2.76 -12.47
C ALA A 33 9.11 3.05 -13.64
N LEU A 34 9.15 4.33 -14.03
CA LEU A 34 10.03 4.85 -15.09
C LEU A 34 11.20 5.58 -14.47
N TRP A 35 12.38 5.25 -14.92
CA TRP A 35 13.65 5.78 -14.47
C TRP A 35 14.40 6.43 -15.63
N ARG A 36 15.11 7.52 -15.34
CA ARG A 36 16.01 8.17 -16.27
C ARG A 36 17.42 8.25 -15.70
N CYS A 37 18.41 7.96 -16.54
CA CYS A 37 19.80 8.13 -16.21
C CYS A 37 20.27 9.52 -16.67
N SER A 38 20.84 10.31 -15.76
CA SER A 38 21.60 11.51 -16.09
C SER A 38 23.09 11.30 -15.80
N GLU A 39 23.94 12.28 -16.09
CA GLU A 39 25.37 12.17 -15.88
C GLU A 39 25.73 11.83 -14.42
N HIS A 40 25.06 12.48 -13.46
CA HIS A 40 25.39 12.40 -12.03
C HIS A 40 24.29 11.76 -11.17
N ALA A 41 23.12 11.51 -11.74
CA ALA A 41 21.97 10.99 -11.01
C ALA A 41 21.19 9.93 -11.77
N VAL A 42 20.48 9.11 -11.02
CA VAL A 42 19.35 8.32 -11.50
C VAL A 42 18.09 9.00 -10.96
N GLU A 43 17.13 9.27 -11.82
CA GLU A 43 15.90 9.96 -11.48
C GLU A 43 14.73 8.99 -11.60
N LEU A 44 13.86 8.98 -10.59
CA LEU A 44 12.53 8.38 -10.69
C LEU A 44 11.63 9.40 -11.40
N VAL A 45 11.22 9.09 -12.63
CA VAL A 45 10.41 10.01 -13.44
C VAL A 45 8.92 9.85 -13.11
N ARG A 46 8.44 8.58 -13.05
CA ARG A 46 7.03 8.27 -12.88
C ARG A 46 6.83 6.93 -12.18
N VAL A 47 5.74 6.83 -11.41
CA VAL A 47 5.23 5.56 -10.91
C VAL A 47 3.75 5.47 -11.25
N TRP A 48 3.37 4.50 -12.07
CA TRP A 48 1.97 4.20 -12.38
C TRP A 48 1.49 3.06 -11.48
N GLN A 49 0.54 3.37 -10.60
CA GLN A 49 -0.24 2.39 -9.86
C GLN A 49 -1.42 1.94 -10.72
N ILE A 50 -1.42 0.68 -11.15
CA ILE A 50 -2.38 0.21 -12.16
C ILE A 50 -3.82 0.23 -11.64
N GLU A 51 -4.04 0.11 -10.34
CA GLU A 51 -5.36 0.27 -9.75
C GLU A 51 -6.00 1.62 -10.10
N ARG A 52 -5.20 2.70 -10.14
CA ARG A 52 -5.70 4.04 -10.49
C ARG A 52 -6.05 4.16 -11.98
N ILE A 53 -5.38 3.40 -12.83
CA ILE A 53 -5.58 3.39 -14.29
C ILE A 53 -6.76 2.50 -14.67
N SER A 54 -6.90 1.34 -14.05
CA SER A 54 -7.98 0.39 -14.31
C SER A 54 -9.27 0.70 -13.56
N GLY A 55 -9.20 1.46 -12.46
CA GLY A 55 -10.31 1.67 -11.53
C GLY A 55 -10.59 0.48 -10.60
N GLN A 56 -9.74 -0.54 -10.62
CA GLN A 56 -9.83 -1.74 -9.78
C GLN A 56 -8.88 -1.62 -8.60
N LYS A 57 -9.41 -1.46 -7.39
CA LYS A 57 -8.58 -1.43 -6.18
C LYS A 57 -7.86 -2.77 -5.99
N HIS A 58 -6.58 -2.71 -5.56
CA HIS A 58 -5.69 -3.88 -5.47
C HIS A 58 -5.58 -4.64 -6.78
N HIS A 59 -5.41 -3.93 -7.89
CA HIS A 59 -5.40 -4.48 -9.24
C HIS A 59 -4.49 -5.70 -9.38
N ASP A 60 -5.07 -6.81 -9.80
CA ASP A 60 -4.41 -8.11 -10.00
C ASP A 60 -4.68 -8.73 -11.39
N TRP A 61 -5.38 -7.99 -12.28
CA TRP A 61 -5.79 -8.51 -13.57
C TRP A 61 -4.60 -8.66 -14.53
N PRO A 62 -4.45 -9.82 -15.17
CA PRO A 62 -3.36 -10.08 -16.07
C PRO A 62 -3.55 -9.42 -17.45
N LEU A 63 -2.46 -9.22 -18.18
CA LEU A 63 -2.45 -8.71 -19.55
C LEU A 63 -2.46 -9.84 -20.62
N PHE A 64 -2.46 -11.08 -20.22
CA PHE A 64 -2.55 -12.34 -20.97
C PHE A 64 -1.52 -12.54 -22.10
N THR A 65 -1.26 -11.56 -22.97
CA THR A 65 -0.32 -11.69 -24.08
C THR A 65 0.77 -10.65 -24.02
N VAL A 66 1.95 -10.99 -24.53
CA VAL A 66 3.07 -10.05 -24.66
C VAL A 66 2.69 -8.82 -25.48
N ALA A 67 1.98 -9.01 -26.59
CA ALA A 67 1.54 -7.90 -27.44
C ALA A 67 0.61 -6.92 -26.73
N ARG A 68 -0.30 -7.43 -25.88
CA ARG A 68 -1.19 -6.57 -25.06
C ARG A 68 -0.42 -5.87 -23.95
N ALA A 69 0.53 -6.55 -23.31
CA ALA A 69 1.39 -5.96 -22.31
C ALA A 69 2.26 -4.85 -22.91
N GLU A 70 2.81 -5.06 -24.11
CA GLU A 70 3.56 -4.04 -24.85
C GLU A 70 2.69 -2.85 -25.23
N ALA A 71 1.48 -3.08 -25.72
CA ALA A 71 0.52 -2.01 -26.02
C ALA A 71 0.14 -1.21 -24.77
N PHE A 72 -0.02 -1.87 -23.62
CA PHE A 72 -0.30 -1.22 -22.35
C PHE A 72 0.91 -0.39 -21.86
N LEU A 73 2.13 -0.92 -21.96
CA LEU A 73 3.33 -0.16 -21.61
C LEU A 73 3.52 1.06 -22.51
N ASN A 74 3.27 0.95 -23.83
CA ASN A 74 3.28 2.10 -24.74
C ASN A 74 2.24 3.15 -24.35
N TYR A 75 1.03 2.73 -23.98
CA TYR A 75 0.00 3.65 -23.46
C TYR A 75 0.46 4.43 -22.23
N LEU A 76 1.16 3.78 -21.29
CA LEU A 76 1.71 4.46 -20.12
C LEU A 76 2.81 5.46 -20.51
N LEU A 77 3.74 5.01 -21.35
CA LEU A 77 4.93 5.77 -21.78
C LEU A 77 4.57 6.94 -22.69
N GLU A 78 3.50 6.87 -23.47
CA GLU A 78 3.01 7.96 -24.31
C GLU A 78 2.78 9.24 -23.49
N SER A 79 2.37 9.09 -22.23
CA SER A 79 2.21 10.24 -21.33
C SER A 79 3.51 11.00 -21.06
N GLU A 80 4.66 10.35 -21.23
CA GLU A 80 6.00 10.94 -21.08
C GLU A 80 6.70 11.18 -22.43
N GLY A 81 5.99 11.01 -23.54
CA GLY A 81 6.52 11.15 -24.90
C GLY A 81 7.47 10.02 -25.33
N LEU A 82 7.33 8.84 -24.71
CA LEU A 82 8.17 7.67 -24.92
C LEU A 82 7.37 6.48 -25.43
N SER A 83 8.09 5.47 -25.92
CA SER A 83 7.59 4.15 -26.29
C SER A 83 8.46 3.04 -25.65
N VAL A 84 8.03 1.80 -25.74
CA VAL A 84 8.84 0.64 -25.29
C VAL A 84 10.19 0.56 -26.02
N ASN A 85 10.29 1.08 -27.25
CA ASN A 85 11.55 1.10 -28.01
C ASN A 85 12.59 2.07 -27.43
N ASP A 86 12.16 3.05 -26.63
CA ASP A 86 13.04 4.01 -25.97
C ASP A 86 13.59 3.47 -24.63
N ILE A 87 13.13 2.28 -24.23
CA ILE A 87 13.49 1.65 -22.97
C ILE A 87 14.70 0.73 -23.15
N ALA A 88 15.82 1.10 -22.58
CA ALA A 88 17.04 0.32 -22.65
C ALA A 88 16.94 -1.04 -21.93
N TYR A 89 16.31 -1.08 -20.76
CA TYR A 89 16.12 -2.29 -19.94
C TYR A 89 14.80 -2.25 -19.19
N LEU A 90 14.22 -3.44 -18.99
CA LEU A 90 13.03 -3.66 -18.17
C LEU A 90 13.30 -4.75 -17.14
N TRP A 91 12.90 -4.52 -15.89
CA TRP A 91 13.07 -5.45 -14.77
C TRP A 91 11.73 -5.81 -14.11
N GLY A 92 11.69 -6.93 -13.42
CA GLY A 92 10.65 -7.31 -12.47
C GLY A 92 9.55 -8.20 -13.02
N THR A 93 9.15 -8.09 -14.29
CA THR A 93 8.15 -8.98 -14.89
C THR A 93 8.75 -9.75 -16.06
N PRO A 94 9.03 -11.06 -15.89
CA PRO A 94 9.55 -11.91 -16.98
C PRO A 94 8.60 -11.97 -18.17
N GLY A 95 9.17 -12.11 -19.38
CA GLY A 95 8.41 -12.24 -20.62
C GLY A 95 8.02 -10.93 -21.29
N LEU A 96 8.27 -9.78 -20.66
CA LEU A 96 8.08 -8.46 -21.29
C LEU A 96 9.23 -8.10 -22.25
N PRO A 97 8.99 -7.23 -23.26
CA PRO A 97 10.05 -6.71 -24.12
C PRO A 97 11.18 -6.06 -23.31
N ALA A 98 12.42 -6.21 -23.78
CA ALA A 98 13.63 -5.71 -23.12
C ALA A 98 13.87 -6.23 -21.70
N TYR A 99 13.14 -7.25 -21.24
CA TYR A 99 13.30 -7.83 -19.91
C TYR A 99 14.74 -8.30 -19.65
N ARG A 100 15.22 -7.98 -18.45
CA ARG A 100 16.48 -8.47 -17.91
C ARG A 100 16.26 -8.95 -16.48
N ASN A 101 16.84 -10.10 -16.17
CA ASN A 101 16.78 -10.63 -14.82
C ASN A 101 17.57 -9.77 -13.84
N VAL A 102 17.00 -9.55 -12.66
CA VAL A 102 17.69 -8.94 -11.51
C VAL A 102 18.21 -10.06 -10.62
N PRO A 103 19.53 -10.25 -10.52
CA PRO A 103 20.06 -11.26 -9.61
C PRO A 103 19.82 -10.84 -8.15
N SER A 104 19.54 -11.80 -7.28
CA SER A 104 19.54 -11.56 -5.85
C SER A 104 20.92 -11.13 -5.36
N PRO A 105 21.01 -10.21 -4.38
CA PRO A 105 22.28 -9.79 -3.81
C PRO A 105 23.03 -10.96 -3.17
N ILE A 106 24.37 -10.85 -3.15
CA ILE A 106 25.22 -11.82 -2.45
C ILE A 106 24.80 -11.84 -0.97
N GLY A 107 24.61 -13.03 -0.43
CA GLY A 107 24.16 -13.23 0.97
C GLY A 107 22.66 -13.24 1.19
N ALA A 108 21.84 -12.95 0.17
CA ALA A 108 20.38 -13.04 0.23
C ALA A 108 19.81 -14.41 -0.18
N ARG A 109 20.68 -15.42 -0.32
CA ARG A 109 20.27 -16.77 -0.74
C ARG A 109 19.21 -17.35 0.21
N GLY A 110 18.13 -17.90 -0.37
CA GLY A 110 17.02 -18.48 0.40
C GLY A 110 15.97 -17.47 0.88
N LEU A 111 16.11 -16.20 0.48
CA LEU A 111 15.11 -15.14 0.67
C LEU A 111 14.51 -14.75 -0.69
N PRO A 112 13.20 -14.48 -0.77
CA PRO A 112 12.54 -14.16 -2.03
C PRO A 112 12.92 -12.76 -2.54
N VAL A 113 13.00 -12.62 -3.87
CA VAL A 113 13.25 -11.33 -4.55
C VAL A 113 12.18 -10.29 -4.16
N HIS A 114 10.93 -10.70 -4.01
CA HIS A 114 9.84 -9.89 -3.51
C HIS A 114 10.19 -9.17 -2.19
N SER A 115 10.62 -9.93 -1.17
CA SER A 115 11.00 -9.35 0.13
C SER A 115 12.27 -8.51 0.06
N ILE A 116 13.21 -8.87 -0.84
CA ILE A 116 14.41 -8.05 -1.08
C ILE A 116 14.02 -6.74 -1.76
N ALA A 117 13.10 -6.75 -2.73
CA ALA A 117 12.60 -5.52 -3.35
C ALA A 117 11.93 -4.59 -2.32
N HIS A 118 11.14 -5.13 -1.41
CA HIS A 118 10.62 -4.35 -0.28
C HIS A 118 11.73 -3.72 0.56
N LEU A 119 12.81 -4.46 0.91
CA LEU A 119 13.94 -3.85 1.64
C LEU A 119 14.54 -2.67 0.89
N PHE A 120 14.74 -2.81 -0.43
CA PHE A 120 15.34 -1.75 -1.24
C PHE A 120 14.41 -0.54 -1.39
N SER A 121 13.08 -0.74 -1.47
CA SER A 121 12.12 0.37 -1.54
C SER A 121 12.14 1.27 -0.29
N GLY A 122 12.54 0.74 0.86
CA GLY A 122 12.62 1.50 2.10
C GLY A 122 14.04 1.99 2.44
N MET A 123 15.07 1.14 2.29
CA MET A 123 16.43 1.49 2.74
C MET A 123 17.21 2.32 1.72
N LEU A 124 16.82 2.32 0.44
CA LEU A 124 17.55 3.02 -0.62
C LEU A 124 16.77 4.25 -1.14
N LEU A 125 16.09 4.95 -0.25
CA LEU A 125 15.40 6.21 -0.57
C LEU A 125 16.35 7.39 -0.80
N ASP A 126 17.60 7.29 -0.33
CA ASP A 126 18.66 8.26 -0.54
C ASP A 126 20.01 7.54 -0.57
N THR A 127 20.74 7.68 -1.69
CA THR A 127 22.02 6.96 -1.88
C THR A 127 23.15 7.48 -1.00
N ARG A 128 23.12 8.77 -0.60
CA ARG A 128 24.13 9.34 0.32
C ARG A 128 23.92 8.77 1.70
N LEU A 129 22.69 8.84 2.21
CA LEU A 129 22.33 8.25 3.50
C LEU A 129 22.66 6.76 3.51
N PHE A 130 22.34 6.01 2.44
CA PHE A 130 22.64 4.59 2.31
C PHE A 130 24.15 4.28 2.36
N LYS A 131 24.99 5.13 1.73
CA LYS A 131 26.45 4.97 1.70
C LYS A 131 27.15 5.43 2.97
N GLU A 132 26.59 6.41 3.67
CA GLU A 132 27.25 7.10 4.80
C GLU A 132 26.76 6.63 6.16
N GLU A 133 25.59 6.01 6.24
CA GLU A 133 24.93 5.70 7.51
C GLU A 133 24.66 4.20 7.70
N ASN A 134 24.33 3.83 8.94
CA ASN A 134 23.86 2.50 9.26
C ASN A 134 22.34 2.45 9.16
N ILE A 135 21.81 1.39 8.54
CA ILE A 135 20.36 1.16 8.40
C ILE A 135 20.03 -0.25 8.88
N ILE A 136 19.03 -0.37 9.74
CA ILE A 136 18.38 -1.63 10.07
C ILE A 136 17.08 -1.67 9.27
N ALA A 137 16.96 -2.63 8.35
CA ALA A 137 15.82 -2.73 7.45
C ALA A 137 15.05 -4.04 7.63
N MET A 138 13.72 -3.97 7.53
CA MET A 138 12.81 -5.13 7.61
C MET A 138 11.77 -5.06 6.51
N ALA A 139 11.62 -6.16 5.77
CA ALA A 139 10.49 -6.40 4.87
C ALA A 139 9.47 -7.30 5.59
N ILE A 140 8.38 -6.68 6.03
CA ILE A 140 7.33 -7.31 6.85
C ILE A 140 6.02 -7.25 6.06
N ASP A 141 5.63 -8.38 5.48
CA ASP A 141 4.50 -8.46 4.57
C ASP A 141 3.58 -9.65 4.87
N GLY A 142 2.42 -9.73 4.19
CA GLY A 142 1.48 -10.84 4.28
C GLY A 142 2.01 -12.13 3.69
N GLY A 143 2.68 -12.04 2.56
CA GLY A 143 3.33 -13.15 1.89
C GLY A 143 3.91 -12.75 0.54
N PRO A 144 5.11 -13.25 0.17
CA PRO A 144 5.76 -12.93 -1.08
C PRO A 144 5.16 -13.70 -2.26
N ASP A 145 5.28 -13.15 -3.47
CA ASP A 145 5.28 -13.94 -4.70
C ASP A 145 6.67 -14.55 -4.95
N PHE A 146 6.71 -15.57 -5.82
CA PHE A 146 7.94 -16.27 -6.19
C PHE A 146 8.16 -16.26 -7.71
N VAL A 147 7.64 -15.25 -8.40
CA VAL A 147 7.67 -15.15 -9.87
C VAL A 147 9.12 -15.11 -10.39
N ASP A 148 10.02 -14.50 -9.64
CA ASP A 148 11.44 -14.40 -10.00
C ASP A 148 12.31 -15.54 -9.45
N GLU A 149 11.71 -16.50 -8.72
CA GLU A 149 12.46 -17.56 -8.05
C GLU A 149 12.58 -18.84 -8.89
N ARG A 150 13.80 -19.45 -8.89
CA ARG A 150 14.02 -20.79 -9.44
C ARG A 150 13.80 -21.91 -8.41
N ASN A 151 14.02 -21.59 -7.14
CA ASN A 151 13.87 -22.52 -6.03
C ASN A 151 12.97 -21.90 -4.98
N TYR A 152 12.17 -22.72 -4.32
CA TYR A 152 11.33 -22.28 -3.23
C TYR A 152 12.18 -21.75 -2.08
N PRO A 153 11.93 -20.50 -1.59
CA PRO A 153 12.74 -19.90 -0.52
C PRO A 153 12.62 -20.65 0.81
N GLU A 154 13.69 -20.65 1.58
CA GLU A 154 13.70 -21.25 2.92
C GLU A 154 12.90 -20.42 3.92
N HIS A 155 12.91 -19.09 3.74
CA HIS A 155 12.18 -18.11 4.54
C HIS A 155 11.49 -17.09 3.62
N TRP A 156 10.40 -16.52 4.09
CA TRP A 156 9.60 -15.61 3.28
C TRP A 156 9.94 -14.13 3.49
N TYR A 157 10.42 -13.79 4.69
CA TYR A 157 10.60 -12.39 5.07
C TYR A 157 12.07 -12.09 5.34
N ALA A 158 12.48 -10.92 4.92
CA ALA A 158 13.87 -10.51 4.93
C ALA A 158 14.12 -9.33 5.87
N GLY A 159 15.18 -9.43 6.65
CA GLY A 159 15.80 -8.29 7.31
C GLY A 159 17.17 -8.01 6.68
N CYS A 160 17.60 -6.77 6.74
CA CYS A 160 18.91 -6.36 6.24
C CYS A 160 19.57 -5.39 7.21
N ILE A 161 20.86 -5.59 7.39
CA ILE A 161 21.77 -4.70 8.10
C ILE A 161 22.63 -4.03 7.03
N SER A 162 22.44 -2.75 6.79
CA SER A 162 23.31 -1.96 5.93
C SER A 162 24.31 -1.19 6.78
N ARG A 163 25.60 -1.42 6.57
CA ARG A 163 26.67 -0.63 7.16
C ARG A 163 27.38 0.13 6.06
N HIS A 164 27.10 1.42 5.96
CA HIS A 164 27.71 2.27 4.93
C HIS A 164 27.61 1.62 3.54
N GLY A 165 26.40 1.10 3.19
CA GLY A 165 26.13 0.42 1.94
C GLY A 165 26.57 -1.05 1.84
N SER A 166 27.23 -1.59 2.88
CA SER A 166 27.58 -3.04 2.96
C SER A 166 26.42 -3.83 3.57
N LEU A 167 25.84 -4.77 2.82
CA LEU A 167 24.61 -5.47 3.15
C LEU A 167 24.85 -6.82 3.81
N THR A 168 24.11 -7.10 4.88
CA THR A 168 24.02 -8.42 5.51
C THR A 168 22.55 -8.78 5.69
N PHE A 169 22.10 -9.85 5.03
CA PHE A 169 20.71 -10.29 5.08
C PHE A 169 20.49 -11.34 6.18
N ARG A 170 19.30 -11.31 6.77
CA ARG A 170 18.82 -12.28 7.76
C ARG A 170 17.34 -12.56 7.55
N PRO A 171 16.85 -13.78 7.79
CA PRO A 171 15.41 -14.01 7.90
C PRO A 171 14.85 -13.31 9.14
N VAL A 172 13.64 -12.79 9.02
CA VAL A 172 12.87 -12.19 10.12
C VAL A 172 11.47 -12.80 10.15
N GLN A 173 10.74 -12.61 11.24
CA GLN A 173 9.33 -12.98 11.31
C GLN A 173 8.45 -11.84 10.80
N SER A 174 7.33 -12.16 10.13
CA SER A 174 6.31 -11.17 9.81
C SER A 174 5.09 -11.32 10.70
N PRO A 175 4.67 -10.27 11.40
CA PRO A 175 3.40 -10.26 12.11
C PRO A 175 2.19 -9.99 11.22
N ALA A 176 2.38 -9.62 9.94
CA ALA A 176 1.29 -9.31 9.02
C ALA A 176 0.24 -10.44 8.88
N PRO A 177 0.61 -11.74 8.86
CA PRO A 177 -0.37 -12.84 8.84
C PRO A 177 -1.36 -12.81 10.00
N LEU A 178 -1.02 -12.28 11.18
CA LEU A 178 -1.95 -12.14 12.31
C LEU A 178 -3.08 -11.15 11.97
N TYR A 179 -2.73 -10.01 11.34
CA TYR A 179 -3.72 -9.07 10.82
C TYR A 179 -4.53 -9.65 9.67
N GLY A 180 -3.89 -10.41 8.77
CA GLY A 180 -4.56 -11.11 7.67
C GLY A 180 -5.59 -12.12 8.18
N ALA A 181 -5.23 -12.91 9.20
CA ALA A 181 -6.14 -13.87 9.84
C ALA A 181 -7.32 -13.16 10.53
N ALA A 182 -7.05 -12.06 11.26
CA ALA A 182 -8.10 -11.28 11.90
C ALA A 182 -9.02 -10.61 10.87
N SER A 183 -8.47 -10.07 9.78
CA SER A 183 -9.22 -9.47 8.68
C SER A 183 -10.19 -10.49 8.06
N ALA A 184 -9.71 -11.69 7.79
CA ALA A 184 -10.51 -12.78 7.24
C ALA A 184 -11.63 -13.22 8.20
N LEU A 185 -11.31 -13.41 9.49
CA LEU A 185 -12.27 -13.89 10.49
C LEU A 185 -13.32 -12.84 10.87
N PHE A 186 -12.97 -11.57 10.84
CA PHE A 186 -13.88 -10.47 11.19
C PHE A 186 -14.52 -9.78 9.97
N MET A 187 -14.12 -10.14 8.77
CA MET A 187 -14.57 -9.53 7.51
C MET A 187 -14.44 -8.00 7.54
N ARG A 188 -13.28 -7.50 8.00
CA ARG A 188 -12.96 -6.08 8.09
C ARG A 188 -11.55 -5.79 7.58
N GLU A 189 -11.38 -4.66 6.91
CA GLU A 189 -10.08 -4.19 6.46
C GLU A 189 -9.08 -4.03 7.63
N PRO A 190 -7.79 -4.37 7.45
CA PRO A 190 -6.75 -4.25 8.50
C PRO A 190 -6.70 -2.85 9.14
N GLY A 191 -6.81 -1.79 8.33
CA GLY A 191 -6.82 -0.42 8.84
C GLY A 191 -8.06 -0.07 9.68
N THR A 192 -9.19 -0.76 9.48
CA THR A 192 -10.37 -0.64 10.34
C THR A 192 -10.14 -1.35 11.67
N LEU A 193 -9.59 -2.55 11.62
CA LEU A 193 -9.27 -3.34 12.81
C LEU A 193 -8.22 -2.66 13.68
N MET A 194 -7.16 -2.10 13.09
CA MET A 194 -6.15 -1.32 13.79
C MET A 194 -6.77 -0.11 14.54
N ALA A 195 -7.67 0.61 13.88
CA ALA A 195 -8.34 1.74 14.51
C ALA A 195 -9.34 1.31 15.60
N LEU A 196 -9.97 0.14 15.49
CA LEU A 196 -10.87 -0.40 16.51
C LEU A 196 -10.10 -0.81 17.77
N ALA A 197 -8.93 -1.41 17.62
CA ALA A 197 -8.07 -1.82 18.72
C ALA A 197 -7.76 -0.68 19.71
N SER A 198 -7.60 0.54 19.20
CA SER A 198 -7.31 1.73 20.03
C SER A 198 -8.54 2.58 20.34
N ALA A 199 -9.68 2.38 19.68
CA ALA A 199 -10.90 3.17 19.90
C ALA A 199 -11.76 2.67 21.07
N CYS A 200 -11.80 1.37 21.28
CA CYS A 200 -12.63 0.71 22.28
C CYS A 200 -11.76 0.28 23.48
N HIS A 201 -12.29 0.42 24.69
CA HIS A 201 -11.56 0.14 25.93
C HIS A 201 -11.57 -1.36 26.34
N ALA A 202 -12.23 -2.23 25.55
CA ALA A 202 -12.22 -3.66 25.81
C ALA A 202 -10.83 -4.26 25.53
N GLN A 203 -10.26 -4.94 26.50
CA GLN A 203 -8.93 -5.55 26.43
C GLN A 203 -8.93 -6.95 27.02
N LEU A 204 -8.02 -7.80 26.53
CA LEU A 204 -7.73 -9.11 27.10
C LEU A 204 -6.59 -9.00 28.12
N LYS A 205 -6.67 -9.81 29.16
CA LYS A 205 -5.54 -10.04 30.06
C LYS A 205 -4.68 -11.15 29.45
N ILE A 206 -3.60 -10.76 28.79
CA ILE A 206 -2.66 -11.66 28.10
C ILE A 206 -1.22 -11.36 28.50
N ASP A 207 -0.35 -12.31 28.20
CA ASP A 207 1.12 -12.09 28.18
C ASP A 207 1.57 -12.10 26.71
N PRO A 208 1.72 -10.93 26.07
CA PRO A 208 2.05 -10.84 24.67
C PRO A 208 3.47 -11.37 24.36
N GLU A 209 4.40 -11.33 25.31
CA GLU A 209 5.75 -11.90 25.14
C GLU A 209 5.70 -13.43 25.09
N ALA A 210 4.97 -14.06 26.00
CA ALA A 210 4.79 -15.51 25.99
C ALA A 210 4.04 -15.97 24.74
N MET A 211 2.97 -15.27 24.36
CA MET A 211 2.17 -15.60 23.18
C MET A 211 2.99 -15.45 21.89
N ALA A 212 3.68 -14.34 21.68
CA ALA A 212 4.52 -14.11 20.50
C ALA A 212 5.67 -15.14 20.41
N SER A 213 6.15 -15.66 21.54
CA SER A 213 7.21 -16.67 21.57
C SER A 213 6.75 -18.04 21.05
N SER A 214 5.46 -18.33 21.09
CA SER A 214 4.89 -19.59 20.61
C SER A 214 4.64 -19.61 19.10
N LEU A 215 4.78 -18.46 18.41
CA LEU A 215 4.45 -18.31 17.00
C LEU A 215 5.71 -18.48 16.13
N ASP A 216 5.58 -19.28 15.07
CA ASP A 216 6.56 -19.36 13.98
C ASP A 216 5.98 -18.68 12.74
N LEU A 217 6.43 -17.44 12.50
CA LEU A 217 5.96 -16.57 11.40
C LEU A 217 7.09 -16.22 10.41
N TYR A 218 8.12 -17.06 10.29
CA TYR A 218 9.19 -16.88 9.29
C TYR A 218 8.74 -17.19 7.86
N GLY A 219 7.69 -18.01 7.71
CA GLY A 219 7.31 -18.55 6.41
C GLY A 219 8.29 -19.61 5.88
N GLY A 220 8.04 -20.12 4.68
CA GLY A 220 8.87 -21.15 4.07
C GLY A 220 8.40 -22.56 4.41
N ARG A 221 8.86 -23.16 5.50
CA ARG A 221 8.45 -24.52 5.89
C ARG A 221 6.99 -24.58 6.31
N LEU A 222 6.53 -23.58 7.06
CA LEU A 222 5.14 -23.41 7.44
C LEU A 222 4.56 -22.19 6.71
N PHE A 223 3.33 -22.34 6.24
CA PHE A 223 2.57 -21.20 5.74
C PHE A 223 2.09 -20.37 6.93
N PRO A 224 2.45 -19.10 7.06
CA PRO A 224 2.17 -18.34 8.28
C PRO A 224 0.69 -18.27 8.68
N MET A 225 -0.23 -18.33 7.72
CA MET A 225 -1.67 -18.36 8.01
C MET A 225 -2.12 -19.63 8.75
N THR A 226 -1.41 -20.76 8.57
CA THR A 226 -1.71 -22.00 9.33
C THR A 226 -1.38 -21.87 10.81
N VAL A 227 -0.55 -20.89 11.18
CA VAL A 227 -0.24 -20.52 12.57
C VAL A 227 -1.16 -19.38 13.03
N ALA A 228 -1.34 -18.36 12.19
CA ALA A 228 -2.06 -17.14 12.55
C ALA A 228 -3.57 -17.38 12.77
N VAL A 229 -4.23 -18.18 11.90
CA VAL A 229 -5.69 -18.40 12.02
C VAL A 229 -6.08 -19.12 13.30
N PRO A 230 -5.48 -20.26 13.68
CA PRO A 230 -5.77 -20.89 14.97
C PRO A 230 -5.47 -19.97 16.16
N PHE A 231 -4.40 -19.19 16.09
CA PHE A 231 -4.04 -18.24 17.13
C PHE A 231 -5.12 -17.14 17.31
N VAL A 232 -5.58 -16.52 16.24
CA VAL A 232 -6.64 -15.50 16.33
C VAL A 232 -7.96 -16.13 16.78
N LYS A 233 -8.29 -17.35 16.33
CA LYS A 233 -9.47 -18.09 16.82
C LYS A 233 -9.41 -18.33 18.34
N SER A 234 -8.25 -18.70 18.90
CA SER A 234 -8.11 -18.87 20.35
C SER A 234 -8.34 -17.56 21.11
N LEU A 235 -7.84 -16.42 20.58
CA LEU A 235 -8.09 -15.10 21.16
C LEU A 235 -9.58 -14.71 21.11
N ILE A 236 -10.33 -15.12 20.07
CA ILE A 236 -11.77 -14.88 19.97
C ILE A 236 -12.51 -15.63 21.09
N ILE A 237 -12.16 -16.89 21.33
CA ILE A 237 -12.77 -17.70 22.41
C ILE A 237 -12.48 -17.05 23.76
N GLU A 238 -11.22 -16.71 24.02
CA GLU A 238 -10.80 -16.06 25.25
C GLU A 238 -11.50 -14.70 25.46
N ALA A 239 -11.67 -13.91 24.40
CA ALA A 239 -12.41 -12.64 24.45
C ALA A 239 -13.88 -12.86 24.80
N GLN A 240 -14.52 -13.89 24.26
CA GLN A 240 -15.91 -14.22 24.58
C GLN A 240 -16.08 -14.58 26.06
N GLU A 241 -15.13 -15.34 26.63
CA GLU A 241 -15.15 -15.75 28.02
C GLU A 241 -14.84 -14.61 28.99
N GLN A 242 -13.75 -13.86 28.75
CA GLN A 242 -13.34 -12.74 29.62
C GLN A 242 -14.37 -11.60 29.62
N LEU A 243 -14.92 -11.22 28.45
CA LEU A 243 -15.90 -10.14 28.33
C LEU A 243 -17.33 -10.54 28.74
N ALA A 244 -17.62 -11.82 28.93
CA ALA A 244 -18.87 -12.25 29.55
C ALA A 244 -18.98 -11.83 31.02
N GLN A 245 -17.85 -11.72 31.71
CA GLN A 245 -17.74 -11.38 33.13
C GLN A 245 -17.08 -10.01 33.41
N GLY A 246 -16.52 -9.39 32.36
CA GLY A 246 -15.73 -8.18 32.45
C GLY A 246 -16.46 -6.91 32.01
N ALA A 247 -15.76 -5.76 32.18
CA ALA A 247 -16.23 -4.47 31.71
C ALA A 247 -16.19 -4.38 30.18
N GLN A 248 -17.33 -4.02 29.60
CA GLN A 248 -17.44 -3.69 28.16
C GLN A 248 -17.55 -2.18 28.00
N ASP A 249 -17.07 -1.67 26.86
CA ASP A 249 -17.26 -0.28 26.47
C ASP A 249 -18.66 -0.10 25.91
N SER A 250 -19.54 0.58 26.67
CA SER A 250 -20.95 0.76 26.33
C SER A 250 -21.19 1.57 25.06
N ARG A 251 -20.18 2.28 24.54
CA ARG A 251 -20.24 3.03 23.29
C ARG A 251 -20.23 2.11 22.06
N PHE A 252 -19.83 0.84 22.22
CA PHE A 252 -19.64 -0.12 21.17
C PHE A 252 -20.56 -1.33 21.31
N SER A 253 -20.87 -1.99 20.19
CA SER A 253 -21.62 -3.25 20.22
C SER A 253 -20.80 -4.34 20.92
N ARG A 254 -21.48 -5.41 21.37
CA ARG A 254 -20.81 -6.60 21.94
C ARG A 254 -19.76 -7.16 20.97
N GLN A 255 -20.10 -7.21 19.68
CA GLN A 255 -19.19 -7.70 18.64
C GLN A 255 -17.97 -6.78 18.48
N ASP A 256 -18.15 -5.45 18.48
CA ASP A 256 -17.03 -4.52 18.42
C ASP A 256 -16.13 -4.64 19.66
N ASN A 257 -16.71 -4.86 20.85
CA ASN A 257 -15.93 -5.10 22.07
C ASN A 257 -15.06 -6.36 21.94
N ILE A 258 -15.61 -7.48 21.45
CA ILE A 258 -14.84 -8.71 21.22
C ILE A 258 -13.75 -8.47 20.19
N GLN A 259 -14.09 -7.90 19.05
CA GLN A 259 -13.12 -7.63 17.99
C GLN A 259 -12.01 -6.67 18.45
N SER A 260 -12.36 -5.64 19.21
CA SER A 260 -11.36 -4.71 19.76
C SER A 260 -10.42 -5.39 20.73
N ALA A 261 -10.94 -6.20 21.65
CA ALA A 261 -10.11 -6.91 22.64
C ALA A 261 -9.15 -7.90 21.95
N VAL A 262 -9.62 -8.65 20.94
CA VAL A 262 -8.76 -9.52 20.12
C VAL A 262 -7.72 -8.70 19.37
N MET A 263 -8.12 -7.60 18.74
CA MET A 263 -7.19 -6.80 17.95
C MET A 263 -6.17 -6.05 18.78
N SER A 264 -6.50 -5.65 20.02
CA SER A 264 -5.52 -5.12 20.98
C SER A 264 -4.45 -6.16 21.30
N ALA A 265 -4.87 -7.41 21.58
CA ALA A 265 -3.94 -8.52 21.82
C ALA A 265 -3.08 -8.86 20.59
N VAL A 266 -3.69 -8.88 19.39
CA VAL A 266 -2.97 -9.07 18.12
C VAL A 266 -1.94 -7.96 17.91
N GLN A 267 -2.32 -6.70 18.16
CA GLN A 267 -1.43 -5.55 18.02
C GLN A 267 -0.22 -5.66 18.96
N GLU A 268 -0.44 -6.00 20.22
CA GLU A 268 0.65 -6.16 21.19
C GLU A 268 1.61 -7.30 20.79
N CYS A 269 1.08 -8.44 20.33
CA CYS A 269 1.92 -9.51 19.79
C CYS A 269 2.71 -9.09 18.55
N CYS A 270 2.10 -8.33 17.64
CA CYS A 270 2.77 -7.79 16.45
C CYS A 270 3.93 -6.87 16.82
N GLU A 271 3.73 -6.01 17.80
CA GLU A 271 4.75 -5.08 18.29
C GLU A 271 5.93 -5.84 18.96
N VAL A 272 5.64 -6.88 19.72
CA VAL A 272 6.67 -7.75 20.31
C VAL A 272 7.49 -8.45 19.22
N ILE A 273 6.85 -9.01 18.20
CA ILE A 273 7.54 -9.69 17.09
C ILE A 273 8.43 -8.70 16.34
N ALA A 274 7.90 -7.51 15.99
CA ALA A 274 8.65 -6.48 15.31
C ALA A 274 9.86 -6.00 16.14
N ALA A 275 9.69 -5.78 17.44
CA ALA A 275 10.77 -5.41 18.35
C ALA A 275 11.85 -6.51 18.47
N ARG A 276 11.45 -7.78 18.48
CA ARG A 276 12.40 -8.92 18.47
C ARG A 276 13.23 -8.96 17.18
N ASN A 277 12.61 -8.69 16.02
CA ASN A 277 13.35 -8.57 14.77
C ASN A 277 14.40 -7.45 14.83
N VAL A 278 14.04 -6.28 15.36
CA VAL A 278 14.99 -5.17 15.54
C VAL A 278 16.14 -5.59 16.45
N ARG A 279 15.86 -6.20 17.61
CA ARG A 279 16.90 -6.69 18.54
C ARG A 279 17.81 -7.71 17.88
N LEU A 280 17.23 -8.64 17.09
CA LEU A 280 17.99 -9.65 16.33
C LEU A 280 18.94 -8.99 15.33
N LEU A 281 18.47 -8.05 14.54
CA LEU A 281 19.25 -7.37 13.51
C LEU A 281 20.35 -6.49 14.13
N CYS A 282 20.01 -5.68 15.15
CA CYS A 282 20.97 -4.83 15.86
C CYS A 282 22.06 -5.64 16.52
N SER A 283 21.72 -6.73 17.23
CA SER A 283 22.70 -7.60 17.90
C SER A 283 23.60 -8.33 16.89
N SER A 284 23.02 -8.88 15.81
CA SER A 284 23.76 -9.54 14.74
C SER A 284 24.70 -8.57 14.02
N GLY A 285 24.26 -7.34 13.82
CA GLY A 285 25.04 -6.26 13.24
C GLY A 285 25.99 -5.60 14.22
N ARG A 286 25.86 -5.77 15.53
CA ARG A 286 26.54 -4.95 16.55
C ARG A 286 26.35 -3.45 16.27
N ILE A 287 25.13 -3.01 15.99
CA ILE A 287 24.75 -1.63 15.70
C ILE A 287 23.93 -1.11 16.87
N ASP A 288 24.26 0.09 17.34
CA ASP A 288 23.40 0.84 18.28
C ASP A 288 22.24 1.46 17.46
N PRO A 289 20.97 1.18 17.78
CA PRO A 289 19.83 1.81 17.11
C PRO A 289 19.93 3.34 17.09
N ARG A 290 20.43 3.98 18.15
CA ARG A 290 20.55 5.44 18.25
C ARG A 290 21.52 6.06 17.26
N ASP A 291 22.44 5.27 16.72
CA ASP A 291 23.41 5.69 15.71
C ASP A 291 23.01 5.17 14.29
N SER A 292 21.74 4.80 14.12
CA SER A 292 21.28 4.21 12.86
C SER A 292 19.85 4.67 12.52
N TYR A 293 19.42 4.28 11.33
CA TYR A 293 18.09 4.50 10.79
C TYR A 293 17.31 3.19 10.79
N LEU A 294 16.01 3.26 11.02
CA LEU A 294 15.10 2.12 10.87
C LEU A 294 14.39 2.22 9.52
N SER A 295 14.45 1.16 8.72
CA SER A 295 13.65 1.03 7.50
C SER A 295 12.63 -0.10 7.66
N VAL A 296 11.37 0.17 7.33
CA VAL A 296 10.29 -0.82 7.34
C VAL A 296 9.53 -0.76 6.03
N SER A 297 9.27 -1.91 5.42
CA SER A 297 8.53 -2.04 4.16
C SER A 297 7.73 -3.35 4.13
N GLY A 298 6.88 -3.54 3.12
CA GLY A 298 5.83 -4.55 3.10
C GLY A 298 4.52 -4.02 3.68
N GLY A 299 3.40 -4.70 3.45
CA GLY A 299 2.06 -4.25 3.85
C GLY A 299 1.93 -3.91 5.33
N PHE A 300 2.69 -4.58 6.21
CA PHE A 300 2.69 -4.28 7.65
C PHE A 300 3.36 -2.94 8.00
N ALA A 301 4.19 -2.37 7.13
CA ALA A 301 4.74 -1.02 7.34
C ALA A 301 3.66 0.08 7.40
N LEU A 302 2.44 -0.22 6.96
CA LEU A 302 1.27 0.65 7.15
C LEU A 302 0.71 0.64 8.59
N ASN A 303 1.24 -0.22 9.48
CA ASN A 303 0.90 -0.26 10.91
C ASN A 303 1.64 0.86 11.65
N CYS A 304 1.08 2.07 11.57
CA CYS A 304 1.69 3.27 12.16
C CYS A 304 1.89 3.20 13.69
N PRO A 305 1.04 2.54 14.52
CA PRO A 305 1.34 2.36 15.93
C PRO A 305 2.62 1.56 16.17
N THR A 306 2.82 0.44 15.47
CA THR A 306 4.07 -0.35 15.61
C THR A 306 5.29 0.46 15.18
N ASN A 307 5.20 1.21 14.07
CA ASN A 307 6.30 2.05 13.61
C ASN A 307 6.71 3.06 14.70
N SER A 308 5.73 3.78 15.27
CA SER A 308 5.99 4.75 16.33
C SER A 308 6.59 4.10 17.58
N ARG A 309 6.06 2.94 18.00
CA ARG A 309 6.59 2.19 19.14
C ARG A 309 8.04 1.77 18.93
N LEU A 310 8.40 1.26 17.76
CA LEU A 310 9.79 0.90 17.45
C LEU A 310 10.72 2.11 17.52
N MET A 311 10.28 3.25 17.01
CA MET A 311 11.04 4.49 17.08
C MET A 311 11.22 4.97 18.53
N ASP A 312 10.18 4.87 19.35
CA ASP A 312 10.22 5.28 20.77
C ASP A 312 11.07 4.32 21.63
N GLU A 313 10.93 3.00 21.43
CA GLU A 313 11.62 1.98 22.21
C GLU A 313 13.13 1.95 21.92
N PHE A 314 13.53 2.05 20.64
CA PHE A 314 14.91 1.88 20.24
C PHE A 314 15.67 3.20 20.05
N GLY A 315 14.98 4.31 19.83
CA GLY A 315 15.59 5.62 19.68
C GLY A 315 16.35 5.83 18.37
N PHE A 316 15.95 5.17 17.29
CA PHE A 316 16.53 5.39 15.96
C PHE A 316 16.48 6.87 15.55
N ARG A 317 17.45 7.31 14.75
CA ARG A 317 17.52 8.71 14.28
C ARG A 317 16.29 9.11 13.47
N ARG A 318 15.82 8.22 12.58
CA ARG A 318 14.68 8.44 11.69
C ARG A 318 14.11 7.13 11.17
N LEU A 319 12.81 7.13 10.88
CA LEU A 319 12.12 6.07 10.16
C LEU A 319 12.20 6.32 8.64
N LEU A 320 12.65 5.31 7.89
CA LEU A 320 12.72 5.29 6.43
C LEU A 320 11.63 4.36 5.90
N VAL A 321 10.53 4.92 5.45
CA VAL A 321 9.39 4.18 4.87
C VAL A 321 8.90 4.95 3.66
N PRO A 322 8.80 4.31 2.47
CA PRO A 322 8.21 4.97 1.30
C PRO A 322 6.69 5.14 1.48
N PRO A 323 6.06 6.10 0.82
CA PRO A 323 4.60 6.25 0.88
C PRO A 323 3.85 5.03 0.31
N CYS A 324 4.46 4.30 -0.63
CA CYS A 324 4.02 3.03 -1.20
C CYS A 324 4.75 1.85 -0.52
N ALA A 325 4.58 1.71 0.79
CA ALA A 325 5.32 0.71 1.56
C ALA A 325 4.83 -0.73 1.32
N ASP A 326 3.60 -0.92 0.86
CA ASP A 326 2.99 -2.20 0.47
C ASP A 326 3.41 -2.63 -0.95
N ASP A 327 2.73 -3.63 -1.53
CA ASP A 327 3.04 -4.16 -2.86
C ASP A 327 2.94 -3.11 -3.98
N SER A 328 2.21 -2.01 -3.76
CA SER A 328 2.19 -0.89 -4.70
C SER A 328 3.57 -0.23 -4.90
N GLY A 329 4.52 -0.47 -3.99
CA GLY A 329 5.92 -0.06 -4.08
C GLY A 329 6.87 -1.10 -4.64
N GLN A 330 6.39 -2.28 -5.03
CA GLN A 330 7.26 -3.33 -5.57
C GLN A 330 7.99 -2.91 -6.85
N ALA A 331 7.31 -2.20 -7.74
CA ALA A 331 7.98 -1.68 -8.94
C ALA A 331 9.14 -0.73 -8.59
N LEU A 332 8.96 0.15 -7.59
CA LEU A 332 10.03 1.00 -7.05
C LEU A 332 11.18 0.16 -6.49
N GLY A 333 10.86 -0.81 -5.64
CA GLY A 333 11.87 -1.67 -4.99
C GLY A 333 12.67 -2.51 -5.98
N LEU A 334 12.01 -3.11 -6.98
CA LEU A 334 12.66 -3.87 -8.05
C LEU A 334 13.59 -2.99 -8.89
N GLY A 335 13.20 -1.74 -9.18
CA GLY A 335 14.05 -0.78 -9.87
C GLY A 335 15.29 -0.42 -9.06
N LEU A 336 15.13 -0.09 -7.78
CA LEU A 336 16.25 0.23 -6.88
C LEU A 336 17.20 -0.96 -6.71
N LEU A 337 16.67 -2.17 -6.58
CA LEU A 337 17.46 -3.40 -6.53
C LEU A 337 18.28 -3.60 -7.82
N ALA A 338 17.63 -3.43 -8.98
CA ALA A 338 18.29 -3.58 -10.28
C ALA A 338 19.42 -2.54 -10.47
N LEU A 339 19.14 -1.28 -10.16
CA LEU A 339 20.11 -0.19 -10.23
C LEU A 339 21.29 -0.40 -9.27
N TYR A 340 21.02 -0.88 -8.05
CA TYR A 340 22.08 -1.26 -7.10
C TYR A 340 22.95 -2.38 -7.64
N GLN A 341 22.34 -3.47 -8.10
CA GLN A 341 23.06 -4.64 -8.63
C GLN A 341 23.85 -4.35 -9.91
N SER A 342 23.41 -3.37 -10.68
CA SER A 342 24.15 -2.90 -11.87
C SER A 342 25.39 -2.04 -11.55
N GLY A 343 25.52 -1.59 -10.30
CA GLY A 343 26.56 -0.67 -9.88
C GLY A 343 26.31 0.78 -10.26
N MET A 344 25.11 1.13 -10.72
CA MET A 344 24.76 2.49 -11.15
C MET A 344 24.97 3.51 -10.03
N PHE A 345 24.65 3.14 -8.79
CA PHE A 345 24.81 4.00 -7.62
C PHE A 345 26.25 4.16 -7.12
N GLN A 346 27.23 3.52 -7.76
CA GLN A 346 28.66 3.81 -7.47
C GLN A 346 29.08 5.19 -8.04
N ALA A 347 28.50 5.58 -9.16
CA ALA A 347 28.86 6.81 -9.87
C ALA A 347 27.74 7.86 -9.88
N ARG A 348 26.52 7.50 -9.50
CA ARG A 348 25.33 8.35 -9.57
C ARG A 348 24.59 8.35 -8.25
N ASP A 349 23.99 9.48 -7.94
CA ASP A 349 23.13 9.62 -6.77
C ASP A 349 21.64 9.42 -7.13
N PHE A 350 20.87 9.05 -6.13
CA PHE A 350 19.41 8.96 -6.16
C PHE A 350 18.86 9.51 -4.85
N SER A 351 17.75 10.23 -4.92
CA SER A 351 17.00 10.66 -3.76
C SER A 351 15.49 10.66 -4.07
N PHE A 352 14.73 9.98 -3.21
CA PHE A 352 13.28 9.98 -3.24
C PHE A 352 12.78 11.21 -2.48
N THR A 353 12.41 12.27 -3.20
CA THR A 353 12.20 13.59 -2.61
C THR A 353 10.77 13.86 -2.15
N SER A 354 9.78 13.18 -2.74
CA SER A 354 8.36 13.41 -2.44
C SER A 354 7.52 12.15 -2.64
N ALA A 355 6.22 12.23 -2.37
CA ALA A 355 5.26 11.17 -2.72
C ALA A 355 4.68 11.35 -4.14
N PHE A 356 4.93 12.46 -4.82
CA PHE A 356 4.20 12.90 -5.99
C PHE A 356 4.88 12.46 -7.30
N TYR A 357 4.91 11.15 -7.52
CA TYR A 357 5.44 10.51 -8.75
C TYR A 357 4.35 9.84 -9.60
N GLY A 358 3.07 9.95 -9.19
CA GLY A 358 1.95 9.38 -9.94
C GLY A 358 1.57 10.21 -11.17
N SER A 359 0.43 9.89 -11.79
CA SER A 359 -0.05 10.56 -12.99
C SER A 359 -0.23 12.07 -12.80
N PRO A 360 0.21 12.91 -13.75
CA PRO A 360 -0.04 14.35 -13.70
C PRO A 360 -1.50 14.68 -14.02
N LEU A 361 -1.96 15.80 -13.50
CA LEU A 361 -3.30 16.31 -13.74
C LEU A 361 -3.39 17.02 -15.11
N ARG A 362 -3.60 16.25 -16.19
CA ARG A 362 -3.60 16.76 -17.57
C ARG A 362 -4.99 17.04 -18.16
N ASP A 363 -6.03 16.43 -17.60
CA ASP A 363 -7.40 16.48 -18.13
C ASP A 363 -8.24 17.66 -17.62
N SER A 364 -7.69 18.57 -16.83
CA SER A 364 -8.43 19.63 -16.13
C SER A 364 -9.28 20.50 -17.08
N GLU A 365 -8.70 20.95 -18.20
CA GLU A 365 -9.42 21.83 -19.15
C GLU A 365 -10.54 21.07 -19.89
N VAL A 366 -10.29 19.79 -20.21
CA VAL A 366 -11.30 18.94 -20.86
C VAL A 366 -12.43 18.67 -19.87
N ALA A 367 -12.08 18.26 -18.65
CA ALA A 367 -13.05 17.96 -17.60
C ALA A 367 -13.90 19.19 -17.25
N LEU A 368 -13.29 20.37 -17.09
CA LEU A 368 -14.06 21.59 -16.79
C LEU A 368 -15.05 21.96 -17.90
N ARG A 369 -14.74 21.70 -19.16
CA ARG A 369 -15.68 21.91 -20.28
C ARG A 369 -16.82 20.89 -20.26
N GLU A 370 -16.49 19.62 -20.09
CA GLU A 370 -17.47 18.53 -20.06
C GLU A 370 -18.45 18.65 -18.88
N PHE A 371 -17.92 19.03 -17.72
CA PHE A 371 -18.70 19.24 -16.50
C PHE A 371 -19.31 20.64 -16.39
N GLY A 372 -19.14 21.51 -17.37
CA GLY A 372 -19.68 22.87 -17.38
C GLY A 372 -21.13 23.00 -16.92
N PRO A 373 -22.07 22.12 -17.32
CA PRO A 373 -23.47 22.15 -16.86
C PRO A 373 -23.66 22.00 -15.36
N TRP A 374 -22.70 21.45 -14.62
CA TRP A 374 -22.74 21.27 -13.16
C TRP A 374 -21.87 22.28 -12.41
N ILE A 375 -21.17 23.16 -13.12
CA ILE A 375 -20.28 24.18 -12.53
C ILE A 375 -21.05 25.49 -12.40
N GLU A 376 -21.14 26.02 -11.18
CA GLU A 376 -21.71 27.34 -10.89
C GLU A 376 -20.72 28.47 -11.22
N GLY A 377 -19.43 28.25 -10.94
CA GLY A 377 -18.39 29.23 -11.18
C GLY A 377 -16.97 28.69 -11.01
N ILE A 378 -16.03 29.35 -11.66
CA ILE A 378 -14.60 29.07 -11.58
C ILE A 378 -13.89 30.38 -11.24
N SER A 379 -12.94 30.34 -10.30
CA SER A 379 -12.07 31.46 -9.94
C SER A 379 -10.66 30.97 -9.62
N GLU A 380 -9.69 31.86 -9.63
CA GLU A 380 -8.35 31.55 -9.17
C GLU A 380 -8.32 31.27 -7.65
N PHE A 381 -7.31 30.55 -7.19
CA PHE A 381 -7.08 30.28 -5.77
C PHE A 381 -6.98 31.60 -4.98
N SER A 382 -7.67 31.68 -3.88
CA SER A 382 -7.56 32.73 -2.87
C SER A 382 -7.52 32.11 -1.48
N GLY A 383 -6.52 32.45 -0.67
CA GLY A 383 -6.42 31.96 0.70
C GLY A 383 -7.60 32.35 1.58
N GLU A 384 -8.15 33.57 1.42
CA GLU A 384 -9.36 34.04 2.13
C GLU A 384 -10.59 33.20 1.75
N GLN A 385 -10.77 32.97 0.44
CA GLN A 385 -11.89 32.16 -0.05
C GLN A 385 -11.73 30.69 0.37
N PHE A 386 -10.50 30.15 0.38
CA PHE A 386 -10.23 28.81 0.87
C PHE A 386 -10.62 28.67 2.35
N VAL A 387 -10.24 29.62 3.19
CA VAL A 387 -10.61 29.62 4.62
C VAL A 387 -12.13 29.64 4.77
N HIS A 388 -12.84 30.50 4.01
CA HIS A 388 -14.29 30.55 4.03
C HIS A 388 -14.91 29.19 3.66
N ASP A 389 -14.44 28.58 2.57
CA ASP A 389 -14.99 27.30 2.07
C ASP A 389 -14.74 26.14 3.06
N VAL A 390 -13.48 25.98 3.54
CA VAL A 390 -13.12 24.86 4.40
C VAL A 390 -13.73 24.95 5.81
N THR A 391 -14.02 26.17 6.28
CA THR A 391 -14.72 26.38 7.55
C THR A 391 -16.22 26.18 7.42
N SER A 392 -16.78 26.42 6.23
CA SER A 392 -18.20 26.21 5.96
C SER A 392 -18.54 24.74 5.71
N SER A 393 -17.64 23.99 5.02
CA SER A 393 -17.82 22.57 4.71
C SER A 393 -16.48 21.92 4.37
N ILE A 394 -16.49 20.61 4.10
CA ILE A 394 -15.34 19.91 3.53
C ILE A 394 -15.17 20.32 2.06
N VAL A 395 -13.93 20.39 1.61
CA VAL A 395 -13.56 20.69 0.23
C VAL A 395 -12.74 19.55 -0.38
N ALA A 396 -12.82 19.37 -1.69
CA ALA A 396 -11.90 18.51 -2.42
C ALA A 396 -10.68 19.34 -2.85
N TRP A 397 -9.50 18.72 -2.80
CA TRP A 397 -8.23 19.31 -3.22
C TRP A 397 -7.52 18.36 -4.16
N VAL A 398 -7.31 18.80 -5.40
CA VAL A 398 -6.71 18.03 -6.49
C VAL A 398 -5.65 18.88 -7.19
N ASP A 399 -4.40 18.47 -7.10
CA ASP A 399 -3.28 19.23 -7.64
C ASP A 399 -2.20 18.32 -8.26
N GLY A 400 -1.37 18.88 -9.12
CA GLY A 400 -0.15 18.32 -9.66
C GLY A 400 -0.17 16.81 -9.96
N GLU A 401 0.97 16.20 -9.79
CA GLU A 401 1.13 14.73 -9.87
C GLU A 401 0.43 14.05 -8.68
N ALA A 402 -0.20 12.92 -8.94
CA ALA A 402 -0.81 12.12 -7.87
C ALA A 402 0.26 11.57 -6.91
N GLU A 403 -0.10 11.45 -5.65
CA GLU A 403 0.71 10.73 -4.68
C GLU A 403 0.76 9.24 -4.98
N VAL A 404 1.90 8.58 -4.75
CA VAL A 404 2.04 7.13 -4.80
C VAL A 404 1.73 6.50 -3.43
N GLY A 405 1.18 5.29 -3.44
CA GLY A 405 0.79 4.58 -2.21
C GLY A 405 -0.70 4.72 -1.84
N PRO A 406 -1.12 4.04 -0.76
CA PRO A 406 -2.54 3.91 -0.39
C PRO A 406 -3.08 5.12 0.39
N ARG A 407 -2.30 6.17 0.61
CA ARG A 407 -2.68 7.35 1.40
C ARG A 407 -2.79 8.59 0.51
N ALA A 408 -3.83 9.39 0.71
CA ALA A 408 -3.88 10.73 0.15
C ALA A 408 -3.00 11.66 0.99
N LEU A 409 -2.08 12.35 0.34
CA LEU A 409 -1.04 13.15 0.98
C LEU A 409 -1.10 14.65 0.60
N GLY A 410 -2.22 15.07 -0.01
CA GLY A 410 -2.46 16.46 -0.35
C GLY A 410 -2.82 16.70 -1.81
N HIS A 411 -2.51 15.79 -2.74
CA HIS A 411 -2.80 16.00 -4.16
C HIS A 411 -4.12 15.36 -4.63
N ARG A 412 -4.67 14.36 -3.91
CA ARG A 412 -5.97 13.74 -4.19
C ARG A 412 -6.75 13.58 -2.89
N SER A 413 -7.07 14.71 -2.26
CA SER A 413 -7.51 14.80 -0.87
C SER A 413 -8.89 15.41 -0.69
N LEU A 414 -9.57 15.02 0.40
CA LEU A 414 -10.66 15.77 1.02
C LEU A 414 -10.08 16.48 2.25
N LEU A 415 -10.25 17.79 2.31
CA LEU A 415 -9.80 18.65 3.41
C LEU A 415 -10.98 19.17 4.22
N GLY A 416 -10.74 19.44 5.51
CA GLY A 416 -11.76 19.99 6.39
C GLY A 416 -11.18 20.70 7.61
N ASP A 417 -12.00 21.54 8.25
CA ASP A 417 -11.67 22.26 9.47
C ASP A 417 -11.56 21.30 10.68
N PRO A 418 -10.42 21.17 11.35
CA PRO A 418 -10.24 20.24 12.46
C PRO A 418 -10.90 20.70 13.77
N ARG A 419 -11.33 21.98 13.88
CA ARG A 419 -11.81 22.61 15.09
C ARG A 419 -13.22 22.16 15.51
N THR A 420 -13.90 21.40 14.68
CA THR A 420 -15.27 20.91 14.98
C THR A 420 -15.38 19.41 14.75
N ALA A 421 -15.97 18.70 15.71
CA ALA A 421 -16.27 17.27 15.58
C ALA A 421 -17.19 16.95 14.38
N LYS A 422 -18.03 17.90 13.97
CA LYS A 422 -18.94 17.76 12.80
C LYS A 422 -18.16 17.48 11.51
N THR A 423 -16.94 18.01 11.37
CA THR A 423 -16.07 17.71 10.22
C THR A 423 -15.73 16.24 10.14
N LYS A 424 -15.32 15.61 11.26
CA LYS A 424 -15.07 14.16 11.35
C LYS A 424 -16.30 13.34 10.99
N GLU A 425 -17.46 13.72 11.52
CA GLU A 425 -18.73 13.05 11.22
C GLU A 425 -19.08 13.13 9.73
N ARG A 426 -18.93 14.32 9.12
CA ARG A 426 -19.19 14.53 7.69
C ARG A 426 -18.22 13.74 6.83
N LEU A 427 -16.92 13.79 7.11
CA LEU A 427 -15.90 13.01 6.39
C LEU A 427 -16.17 11.50 6.49
N ASN A 428 -16.49 10.98 7.69
CA ASN A 428 -16.80 9.56 7.87
C ASN A 428 -18.11 9.18 7.14
N ARG A 429 -19.12 10.07 7.10
CA ARG A 429 -20.36 9.84 6.34
C ARG A 429 -20.09 9.78 4.83
N VAL A 430 -19.33 10.73 4.28
CA VAL A 430 -18.95 10.75 2.86
C VAL A 430 -18.19 9.48 2.49
N LYS A 431 -17.30 9.04 3.35
CA LYS A 431 -16.47 7.82 3.19
C LYS A 431 -17.21 6.53 3.60
N GLN A 432 -18.46 6.57 4.04
CA GLN A 432 -19.23 5.43 4.53
C GLN A 432 -18.50 4.63 5.60
N ARG A 433 -17.83 5.34 6.54
CA ARG A 433 -17.03 4.76 7.62
C ARG A 433 -17.76 4.83 8.96
N GLN A 434 -17.32 4.01 9.90
CA GLN A 434 -17.80 4.02 11.27
C GLN A 434 -17.49 5.36 11.96
N TRP A 435 -18.33 5.79 12.89
CA TRP A 435 -18.23 7.07 13.61
C TRP A 435 -16.89 7.25 14.36
N TRP A 436 -16.33 6.16 14.88
CA TRP A 436 -15.08 6.14 15.65
C TRP A 436 -13.82 6.17 14.78
N ARG A 437 -13.92 6.00 13.47
CA ARG A 437 -12.74 6.03 12.58
C ARG A 437 -12.06 7.40 12.67
N PRO A 438 -10.70 7.42 12.88
CA PRO A 438 -9.96 8.68 12.91
C PRO A 438 -9.88 9.34 11.54
N VAL A 439 -9.70 10.66 11.55
CA VAL A 439 -9.33 11.44 10.37
C VAL A 439 -7.91 11.94 10.59
N ALA A 440 -7.04 11.79 9.60
CA ALA A 440 -5.64 12.18 9.72
C ALA A 440 -5.50 13.72 9.66
N PRO A 441 -4.59 14.32 10.46
CA PRO A 441 -4.19 15.71 10.27
C PRO A 441 -3.09 15.85 9.20
N ILE A 442 -3.17 16.95 8.41
CA ILE A 442 -1.99 17.59 7.82
C ILE A 442 -1.63 18.76 8.73
N VAL A 443 -0.38 18.84 9.15
CA VAL A 443 0.15 19.93 9.97
C VAL A 443 1.35 20.57 9.29
N MET A 444 1.50 21.88 9.38
CA MET A 444 2.74 22.55 8.97
C MET A 444 3.89 22.02 9.82
N SER A 445 4.94 21.49 9.21
CA SER A 445 6.06 20.83 9.91
C SER A 445 6.70 21.72 10.99
N ALA A 446 6.81 23.03 10.73
CA ALA A 446 7.34 24.00 11.67
C ALA A 446 6.52 24.15 12.97
N HIS A 447 5.25 23.77 12.96
CA HIS A 447 4.33 23.89 14.09
C HIS A 447 3.95 22.53 14.72
N ALA A 448 4.44 21.43 14.20
CA ALA A 448 4.04 20.10 14.68
C ALA A 448 4.33 19.91 16.19
N ALA A 449 5.46 20.43 16.68
CA ALA A 449 5.85 20.31 18.07
C ALA A 449 4.95 21.09 19.06
N ASP A 450 4.23 22.10 18.60
CA ASP A 450 3.31 22.87 19.44
C ASP A 450 2.03 22.09 19.74
N TRP A 451 1.64 21.18 18.84
CA TRP A 451 0.37 20.47 18.85
C TRP A 451 0.47 18.99 19.23
N PHE A 452 1.61 18.35 18.96
CA PHE A 452 1.81 16.93 19.18
C PHE A 452 2.98 16.67 20.13
N GLU A 453 2.90 15.56 20.87
CA GLU A 453 3.99 15.07 21.70
C GLU A 453 5.01 14.34 20.84
N MET A 454 6.30 14.65 21.03
CA MET A 454 7.42 14.01 20.33
C MET A 454 7.21 13.84 18.79
N PRO A 455 6.85 14.90 18.08
CA PRO A 455 6.63 14.78 16.66
C PRO A 455 7.94 14.51 15.94
N ARG A 456 7.95 13.45 15.14
CA ARG A 456 9.01 13.18 14.18
C ARG A 456 8.56 13.64 12.79
N PRO A 457 9.50 13.95 11.88
CA PRO A 457 9.15 14.16 10.48
C PRO A 457 8.44 12.92 9.92
N SER A 458 7.12 13.01 9.72
CA SER A 458 6.28 11.92 9.20
C SER A 458 5.46 12.45 8.01
N PRO A 459 6.06 12.55 6.81
CA PRO A 459 5.39 13.15 5.66
C PRO A 459 4.29 12.26 5.05
N TYR A 460 4.27 10.95 5.36
CA TYR A 460 3.48 9.95 4.65
C TYR A 460 2.41 9.25 5.51
N MET A 461 2.04 9.80 6.67
CA MET A 461 1.03 9.20 7.57
C MET A 461 1.39 7.79 8.05
N LEU A 462 2.68 7.52 8.29
CA LEU A 462 3.18 6.19 8.69
C LEU A 462 3.59 6.10 10.16
N GLU A 463 3.35 7.16 10.92
CA GLU A 463 3.53 7.23 12.36
C GLU A 463 2.32 7.87 13.04
N VAL A 464 2.15 7.59 14.33
CA VAL A 464 1.17 8.23 15.19
C VAL A 464 1.88 9.12 16.22
N ALA A 465 1.24 10.20 16.59
CA ALA A 465 1.67 11.06 17.68
C ALA A 465 0.47 11.36 18.60
N ARG A 466 0.69 11.57 19.89
CA ARG A 466 -0.35 12.02 20.80
C ARG A 466 -0.59 13.51 20.59
N VAL A 467 -1.84 13.91 20.53
CA VAL A 467 -2.21 15.33 20.57
C VAL A 467 -2.02 15.83 21.99
N ARG A 468 -1.31 16.94 22.18
CA ARG A 468 -1.09 17.52 23.52
C ARG A 468 -2.42 17.78 24.21
N ASP A 469 -2.52 17.46 25.49
CA ASP A 469 -3.79 17.53 26.25
C ASP A 469 -4.47 18.89 26.13
N GLY A 470 -3.73 19.99 26.25
CA GLY A 470 -4.26 21.34 26.10
C GLY A 470 -4.73 21.73 24.70
N MET A 471 -4.43 20.91 23.66
CA MET A 471 -4.79 21.19 22.26
C MET A 471 -5.95 20.33 21.76
N ARG A 472 -6.33 19.27 22.47
CA ARG A 472 -7.35 18.30 22.01
C ARG A 472 -8.71 18.94 21.73
N GLU A 473 -9.14 19.86 22.61
CA GLU A 473 -10.42 20.56 22.46
C GLU A 473 -10.42 21.53 21.27
N SER A 474 -9.25 22.02 20.87
CA SER A 474 -9.10 22.92 19.72
C SER A 474 -9.16 22.21 18.38
N VAL A 475 -8.92 20.89 18.31
CA VAL A 475 -8.87 20.10 17.07
C VAL A 475 -9.58 18.74 17.21
N PRO A 476 -10.81 18.68 17.70
CA PRO A 476 -11.49 17.43 18.04
C PRO A 476 -11.72 16.51 16.84
N ALA A 477 -11.70 17.02 15.61
CA ALA A 477 -11.93 16.19 14.43
C ALA A 477 -10.77 15.23 14.12
N ILE A 478 -9.54 15.59 14.51
CA ILE A 478 -8.34 14.78 14.20
C ILE A 478 -7.89 13.90 15.39
N VAL A 479 -8.48 14.10 16.55
CA VAL A 479 -8.14 13.33 17.76
C VAL A 479 -8.86 11.99 17.72
N HIS A 480 -8.09 10.90 17.76
CA HIS A 480 -8.62 9.55 17.94
C HIS A 480 -9.09 9.34 19.39
N LEU A 481 -9.88 8.30 19.65
CA LEU A 481 -10.47 8.06 20.97
C LEU A 481 -9.44 7.77 22.08
N ASP A 482 -8.24 7.33 21.69
CA ASP A 482 -7.08 7.15 22.59
C ASP A 482 -6.21 8.42 22.77
N GLY A 483 -6.60 9.52 22.12
CA GLY A 483 -5.85 10.79 22.14
C GLY A 483 -4.73 10.88 21.11
N SER A 484 -4.55 9.88 20.25
CA SER A 484 -3.55 9.89 19.19
C SER A 484 -4.08 10.51 17.89
N ALA A 485 -3.17 10.77 16.95
CA ALA A 485 -3.47 11.12 15.58
C ALA A 485 -2.41 10.54 14.63
N ARG A 486 -2.81 10.12 13.42
CA ARG A 486 -1.90 9.65 12.38
C ARG A 486 -1.41 10.85 11.56
N LEU A 487 -0.22 11.32 11.90
CA LEU A 487 0.32 12.60 11.48
C LEU A 487 0.82 12.59 10.03
N GLN A 488 0.49 13.68 9.28
CA GLN A 488 1.21 14.10 8.08
C GLN A 488 1.85 15.45 8.35
N ALA A 489 3.19 15.50 8.40
CA ALA A 489 3.95 16.74 8.50
C ALA A 489 4.21 17.28 7.09
N LEU A 490 3.69 18.47 6.79
CA LEU A 490 3.82 19.13 5.50
C LEU A 490 5.09 19.98 5.46
N ASP A 491 5.96 19.67 4.50
CA ASP A 491 7.13 20.49 4.18
C ASP A 491 6.73 21.50 3.08
N PRO A 492 6.89 22.81 3.33
CA PRO A 492 6.52 23.85 2.36
C PRO A 492 7.31 23.78 1.04
N SER A 493 8.49 23.17 1.04
CA SER A 493 9.30 23.02 -0.19
C SER A 493 8.76 21.89 -1.10
N ILE A 494 8.00 20.93 -0.54
CA ILE A 494 7.46 19.80 -1.28
C ILE A 494 6.10 20.14 -1.91
N ASP A 495 5.24 20.80 -1.18
CA ASP A 495 3.92 21.23 -1.66
C ASP A 495 3.64 22.69 -1.25
N PRO A 496 4.16 23.67 -2.02
CA PRO A 496 4.00 25.10 -1.69
C PRO A 496 2.54 25.54 -1.70
N ARG A 497 1.74 25.03 -2.64
CA ARG A 497 0.33 25.47 -2.81
C ARG A 497 -0.57 25.02 -1.67
N LEU A 498 -0.43 23.80 -1.23
CA LEU A 498 -1.16 23.31 -0.05
C LEU A 498 -0.64 23.99 1.21
N ASN A 499 0.65 24.28 1.29
CA ASN A 499 1.22 25.06 2.39
C ASN A 499 0.64 26.46 2.47
N ASP A 500 0.47 27.16 1.32
CA ASP A 500 -0.17 28.48 1.27
C ASP A 500 -1.63 28.45 1.76
N ALA A 501 -2.38 27.40 1.37
CA ALA A 501 -3.73 27.18 1.85
C ALA A 501 -3.78 26.95 3.37
N LEU A 502 -2.87 26.12 3.88
CA LEU A 502 -2.77 25.81 5.30
C LEU A 502 -2.29 27.04 6.11
N ASP A 503 -1.37 27.84 5.58
CA ASP A 503 -0.93 29.08 6.22
C ASP A 503 -2.04 30.15 6.25
N ALA A 504 -2.83 30.27 5.19
CA ALA A 504 -4.02 31.14 5.18
C ALA A 504 -5.01 30.70 6.30
N PHE A 505 -5.25 29.41 6.43
CA PHE A 505 -6.09 28.85 7.49
C PHE A 505 -5.51 29.14 8.88
N ARG A 506 -4.19 28.93 9.07
CA ARG A 506 -3.48 29.24 10.31
C ARG A 506 -3.60 30.73 10.69
N ARG A 507 -3.38 31.63 9.73
CA ARG A 507 -3.50 33.09 9.98
C ARG A 507 -4.89 33.49 10.42
N ALA A 508 -5.92 32.88 9.86
CA ALA A 508 -7.30 33.19 10.17
C ALA A 508 -7.79 32.57 11.48
N THR A 509 -7.26 31.40 11.86
CA THR A 509 -7.83 30.58 12.95
C THR A 509 -6.87 30.34 14.11
N GLY A 510 -5.58 30.57 13.95
CA GLY A 510 -4.52 30.18 14.87
C GLY A 510 -4.12 28.69 14.80
N VAL A 511 -4.78 27.86 13.96
CA VAL A 511 -4.58 26.41 13.88
C VAL A 511 -3.82 26.05 12.62
N PRO A 512 -2.58 25.52 12.72
CA PRO A 512 -1.76 25.13 11.56
C PRO A 512 -2.07 23.72 11.05
N ILE A 513 -3.33 23.26 11.14
CA ILE A 513 -3.77 21.88 10.91
C ILE A 513 -5.05 21.87 10.07
N LEU A 514 -5.13 20.94 9.11
CA LEU A 514 -6.36 20.55 8.44
C LEU A 514 -6.62 19.05 8.59
N CYS A 515 -7.89 18.65 8.57
CA CYS A 515 -8.28 17.25 8.34
C CYS A 515 -7.90 16.84 6.92
N ASN A 516 -7.35 15.62 6.74
CA ASN A 516 -7.06 15.01 5.45
C ASN A 516 -7.59 13.58 5.35
N THR A 517 -8.29 13.27 4.27
CA THR A 517 -8.63 11.90 3.89
C THR A 517 -8.65 11.75 2.37
N SER A 518 -8.54 10.52 1.88
CA SER A 518 -8.45 10.22 0.44
C SER A 518 -9.72 10.57 -0.33
N LEU A 519 -9.54 11.09 -1.54
CA LEU A 519 -10.59 11.39 -2.50
C LEU A 519 -10.93 10.11 -3.30
N ASN A 520 -11.79 9.27 -2.74
CA ASN A 520 -12.32 8.06 -3.36
C ASN A 520 -13.54 7.55 -2.60
N ASP A 521 -14.36 6.72 -3.24
CA ASP A 521 -15.44 5.99 -2.56
C ASP A 521 -14.91 4.69 -1.92
N LYS A 522 -15.77 4.05 -1.12
CA LYS A 522 -15.44 2.76 -0.50
C LYS A 522 -15.23 1.70 -1.59
N GLY A 523 -14.11 0.96 -1.51
CA GLY A 523 -13.78 -0.08 -2.48
C GLY A 523 -13.18 0.43 -3.81
N GLU A 524 -13.05 1.73 -3.99
CA GLU A 524 -12.42 2.32 -5.18
C GLU A 524 -10.97 2.77 -4.87
N PRO A 525 -10.07 2.77 -5.85
CA PRO A 525 -8.77 3.43 -5.71
C PRO A 525 -8.93 4.94 -5.55
N ILE A 526 -7.91 5.62 -5.07
CA ILE A 526 -7.86 7.09 -5.04
C ILE A 526 -8.02 7.60 -6.48
N VAL A 527 -8.81 8.68 -6.66
CA VAL A 527 -9.02 9.29 -7.98
C VAL A 527 -7.67 9.72 -8.60
N ASP A 528 -7.58 9.63 -9.91
CA ASP A 528 -6.37 10.01 -10.65
C ASP A 528 -6.60 11.30 -11.46
N THR A 529 -7.77 11.45 -12.07
CA THR A 529 -8.11 12.50 -13.04
C THR A 529 -9.04 13.57 -12.48
N ALA A 530 -9.09 14.73 -13.14
CA ALA A 530 -10.04 15.80 -12.81
C ALA A 530 -11.50 15.36 -13.00
N ALA A 531 -11.79 14.61 -14.06
CA ALA A 531 -13.12 14.10 -14.34
C ALA A 531 -13.64 13.18 -13.23
N GLU A 532 -12.78 12.31 -12.68
CA GLU A 532 -13.12 11.45 -11.54
C GLU A 532 -13.39 12.26 -10.29
N ALA A 533 -12.53 13.24 -10.01
CA ALA A 533 -12.67 14.10 -8.85
C ALA A 533 -14.00 14.91 -8.89
N LEU A 534 -14.33 15.50 -10.05
CA LEU A 534 -15.59 16.20 -10.25
C LEU A 534 -16.80 15.27 -10.10
N THR A 535 -16.72 14.06 -10.69
CA THR A 535 -17.78 13.06 -10.57
C THR A 535 -17.98 12.65 -9.10
N PHE A 536 -16.89 12.40 -8.37
CA PHE A 536 -16.97 12.08 -6.94
C PHE A 536 -17.62 13.22 -6.15
N CYS A 537 -17.20 14.47 -6.36
CA CYS A 537 -17.76 15.64 -5.68
C CYS A 537 -19.27 15.77 -5.91
N LEU A 538 -19.70 15.63 -7.16
CA LEU A 538 -21.12 15.68 -7.53
C LEU A 538 -21.94 14.58 -6.87
N ARG A 539 -21.42 13.34 -6.87
CA ARG A 539 -22.10 12.18 -6.25
C ARG A 539 -22.21 12.29 -4.74
N LYS A 540 -21.21 12.88 -4.08
CA LYS A 540 -21.12 12.99 -2.62
C LYS A 540 -21.65 14.34 -2.07
N GLY A 541 -22.08 15.25 -2.94
CA GLY A 541 -22.59 16.56 -2.54
C GLY A 541 -21.51 17.45 -1.93
N ILE A 542 -20.30 17.41 -2.50
CA ILE A 542 -19.20 18.32 -2.18
C ILE A 542 -19.27 19.47 -3.17
N GLU A 543 -19.52 20.68 -2.67
CA GLU A 543 -19.83 21.84 -3.50
C GLU A 543 -18.58 22.56 -4.02
N VAL A 544 -17.44 22.40 -3.36
CA VAL A 544 -16.20 23.11 -3.72
C VAL A 544 -15.06 22.13 -3.94
N ILE A 545 -14.42 22.23 -5.08
CA ILE A 545 -13.17 21.56 -5.42
C ILE A 545 -12.11 22.58 -5.84
N TYR A 546 -10.93 22.47 -5.26
CA TYR A 546 -9.71 23.13 -5.71
C TYR A 546 -9.00 22.22 -6.69
N LEU A 547 -8.88 22.65 -7.94
CA LEU A 547 -8.42 21.83 -9.05
C LEU A 547 -7.30 22.55 -9.81
N GLY A 548 -6.06 22.12 -9.64
CA GLY A 548 -4.89 22.70 -10.32
C GLY A 548 -4.70 24.18 -10.05
N GLY A 549 -4.94 24.64 -8.81
CA GLY A 549 -4.81 26.05 -8.42
C GLY A 549 -6.06 26.90 -8.69
N ARG A 550 -7.14 26.32 -9.21
CA ARG A 550 -8.43 27.02 -9.42
C ARG A 550 -9.49 26.51 -8.44
N ARG A 551 -10.31 27.39 -7.96
CA ARG A 551 -11.52 27.08 -7.20
C ARG A 551 -12.66 26.84 -8.15
N VAL A 552 -13.26 25.68 -8.11
CA VAL A 552 -14.47 25.29 -8.88
C VAL A 552 -15.61 25.09 -7.93
N ARG A 553 -16.68 25.86 -8.07
CA ARG A 553 -17.91 25.70 -7.32
C ARG A 553 -18.92 24.93 -8.16
N LEU A 554 -19.47 23.88 -7.56
CA LEU A 554 -20.47 23.00 -8.17
C LEU A 554 -21.86 23.40 -7.68
N HIS A 555 -22.87 23.23 -8.52
CA HIS A 555 -24.26 23.41 -8.09
C HIS A 555 -24.59 22.45 -6.95
N GLY A 556 -25.27 22.96 -5.93
CA GLY A 556 -25.79 22.18 -4.80
C GLY A 556 -26.76 21.07 -5.23
N GLN A 557 -27.14 20.20 -4.28
CA GLN A 557 -28.06 19.07 -4.59
C GLN A 557 -29.34 19.49 -5.27
N ASP A 558 -29.89 20.65 -4.90
CA ASP A 558 -31.11 21.22 -5.50
C ASP A 558 -30.93 21.62 -6.97
N GLY A 559 -29.71 22.00 -7.39
CA GLY A 559 -29.39 22.32 -8.78
C GLY A 559 -29.18 21.08 -9.68
N LYS A 560 -29.01 19.89 -9.10
CA LYS A 560 -28.86 18.64 -9.86
C LYS A 560 -30.17 18.20 -10.51
N GLU A 561 -31.31 18.41 -9.82
CA GLU A 561 -32.65 18.10 -10.33
C GLU A 561 -33.14 19.16 -11.33
N ALA A 562 -32.67 20.41 -11.20
CA ALA A 562 -33.09 21.52 -12.04
C ALA A 562 -32.74 21.40 -13.53
N HIS A 563 -31.73 20.56 -13.89
CA HIS A 563 -31.29 20.41 -15.28
C HIS A 563 -31.74 19.12 -15.98
N GLY A 564 -32.53 18.23 -15.30
CA GLY A 564 -33.05 17.00 -15.91
C GLY A 564 -31.99 16.07 -16.49
N ARG A 565 -30.71 16.21 -16.09
CA ARG A 565 -29.59 15.39 -16.54
C ARG A 565 -29.19 14.41 -15.45
N GLU A 566 -29.07 13.16 -15.84
CA GLU A 566 -28.46 12.15 -14.97
C GLU A 566 -27.07 12.59 -14.55
N LEU A 567 -26.73 12.37 -13.27
CA LEU A 567 -25.36 12.57 -12.79
C LEU A 567 -24.42 11.72 -13.65
N PRO A 568 -23.24 12.29 -14.03
CA PRO A 568 -22.28 11.51 -14.77
C PRO A 568 -21.96 10.25 -13.98
N THR A 569 -22.12 9.10 -14.63
CA THR A 569 -21.60 7.85 -14.07
C THR A 569 -20.08 8.02 -13.94
N MET A 570 -19.50 7.53 -12.82
CA MET A 570 -18.04 7.45 -12.76
C MET A 570 -17.56 6.85 -14.05
N PRO A 571 -16.53 7.44 -14.70
CA PRO A 571 -15.93 6.82 -15.86
C PRO A 571 -15.35 5.48 -15.41
N ARG A 572 -16.20 4.44 -15.37
CA ARG A 572 -15.79 3.07 -15.06
C ARG A 572 -14.86 2.52 -16.16
N ALA A 573 -14.94 3.11 -17.33
CA ALA A 573 -14.02 2.88 -18.41
C ALA A 573 -12.99 4.00 -18.43
N ARG A 574 -12.05 3.96 -17.51
CA ARG A 574 -10.77 4.64 -17.72
C ARG A 574 -10.18 4.08 -19.00
N GLU A 575 -9.60 4.92 -19.82
CA GLU A 575 -9.06 4.49 -21.11
C GLU A 575 -8.11 3.29 -20.97
N GLY A 576 -7.30 3.27 -19.92
CA GLY A 576 -6.42 2.15 -19.59
C GLY A 576 -7.13 0.84 -19.22
N ARG A 577 -8.41 0.88 -18.80
CA ARG A 577 -9.18 -0.32 -18.47
C ARG A 577 -9.41 -1.24 -19.68
N ARG A 578 -9.48 -0.68 -20.90
CA ARG A 578 -9.63 -1.45 -22.14
C ARG A 578 -8.59 -2.56 -22.31
N PHE A 579 -7.40 -2.40 -21.73
CA PHE A 579 -6.34 -3.41 -21.80
C PHE A 579 -6.63 -4.65 -20.94
N PHE A 580 -7.57 -4.54 -20.03
CA PHE A 580 -7.95 -5.60 -19.09
C PHE A 580 -9.36 -6.15 -19.35
N GLU A 581 -10.14 -5.54 -20.24
CA GLU A 581 -11.51 -5.97 -20.57
C GLU A 581 -11.54 -7.20 -21.46
N GLY A 582 -12.63 -7.98 -21.38
CA GLY A 582 -12.88 -9.16 -22.21
C GLY A 582 -12.05 -10.39 -21.84
N GLN A 583 -11.43 -10.43 -20.67
CA GLN A 583 -10.44 -11.44 -20.28
C GLN A 583 -10.99 -12.54 -19.37
N GLU A 584 -12.13 -12.36 -18.72
CA GLU A 584 -12.71 -13.36 -17.80
C GLU A 584 -13.03 -14.68 -18.52
N ALA A 585 -13.56 -14.61 -19.73
CA ALA A 585 -13.79 -15.80 -20.54
C ALA A 585 -12.49 -16.52 -20.99
N SER A 586 -11.36 -15.79 -21.05
CA SER A 586 -10.07 -16.34 -21.43
C SER A 586 -9.39 -17.08 -20.29
N ARG A 587 -9.68 -16.71 -19.04
CA ARG A 587 -9.10 -17.31 -17.82
C ARG A 587 -9.51 -18.78 -17.67
N ASP A 588 -10.81 -19.05 -17.74
CA ASP A 588 -11.34 -20.42 -17.63
C ASP A 588 -10.93 -21.29 -18.83
N VAL A 589 -10.88 -20.72 -20.02
CA VAL A 589 -10.44 -21.43 -21.23
C VAL A 589 -8.97 -21.83 -21.13
N ILE A 590 -8.10 -20.91 -20.70
CA ILE A 590 -6.67 -21.19 -20.55
C ILE A 590 -6.45 -22.23 -19.44
N TRP A 591 -7.13 -22.11 -18.31
CA TRP A 591 -7.06 -23.08 -17.22
C TRP A 591 -7.47 -24.48 -17.67
N SER A 592 -8.62 -24.59 -18.36
CA SER A 592 -9.13 -25.86 -18.90
C SER A 592 -8.17 -26.49 -19.90
N GLN A 593 -7.57 -25.70 -20.79
CA GLN A 593 -6.58 -26.20 -21.75
C GLN A 593 -5.34 -26.81 -21.09
N TRP A 594 -4.92 -26.28 -19.93
CA TRP A 594 -3.78 -26.84 -19.18
C TRP A 594 -4.13 -28.17 -18.52
N LEU A 595 -5.32 -28.25 -17.92
CA LEU A 595 -5.82 -29.51 -17.36
C LEU A 595 -5.94 -30.58 -18.45
N GLU A 596 -6.44 -30.21 -19.64
CA GLU A 596 -6.52 -31.10 -20.79
C GLU A 596 -5.15 -31.58 -21.30
N ARG A 597 -4.09 -30.76 -21.14
CA ARG A 597 -2.70 -31.15 -21.44
C ARG A 597 -2.09 -32.09 -20.37
N GLY A 598 -2.85 -32.44 -19.33
CA GLY A 598 -2.44 -33.39 -18.30
C GLY A 598 -1.75 -32.78 -17.08
N TYR A 599 -1.74 -31.45 -16.92
CA TYR A 599 -1.28 -30.82 -15.68
C TYR A 599 -2.31 -30.98 -14.58
N SER A 600 -1.89 -31.31 -13.36
CA SER A 600 -2.78 -31.26 -12.20
C SER A 600 -2.96 -29.82 -11.70
N GLU A 601 -4.02 -29.57 -10.94
CA GLU A 601 -4.25 -28.25 -10.34
C GLU A 601 -3.08 -27.83 -9.43
N GLU A 602 -2.51 -28.79 -8.68
CA GLU A 602 -1.32 -28.53 -7.85
C GLU A 602 -0.09 -28.16 -8.71
N ALA A 603 0.04 -28.78 -9.89
CA ALA A 603 1.12 -28.44 -10.84
C ALA A 603 0.94 -27.03 -11.41
N LEU A 604 -0.28 -26.65 -11.77
CA LEU A 604 -0.61 -25.32 -12.24
C LEU A 604 -0.33 -24.28 -11.13
N PHE A 605 -0.66 -24.59 -9.91
CA PHE A 605 -0.33 -23.77 -8.76
C PHE A 605 1.18 -23.59 -8.59
N VAL A 606 1.98 -24.68 -8.65
CA VAL A 606 3.45 -24.60 -8.58
C VAL A 606 4.01 -23.71 -9.67
N LEU A 607 3.53 -23.88 -10.90
CA LEU A 607 3.98 -23.10 -12.05
C LEU A 607 3.58 -21.62 -11.96
N SER A 608 2.48 -21.31 -11.30
CA SER A 608 2.05 -19.91 -11.10
C SER A 608 2.95 -19.16 -10.12
N PHE A 609 3.29 -19.81 -9.01
CA PHE A 609 4.16 -19.22 -7.99
C PHE A 609 5.64 -19.23 -8.40
N MET A 610 6.05 -20.19 -9.23
CA MET A 610 7.42 -20.38 -9.68
C MET A 610 7.49 -20.53 -11.21
N PRO A 611 7.13 -19.52 -11.98
CA PRO A 611 7.03 -19.61 -13.45
C PRO A 611 8.36 -19.96 -14.12
N ARG A 612 9.50 -19.65 -13.49
CA ARG A 612 10.85 -20.00 -13.96
C ARG A 612 11.16 -21.49 -13.95
N LEU A 613 10.38 -22.30 -13.24
CA LEU A 613 10.50 -23.76 -13.39
C LEU A 613 10.28 -24.22 -14.83
N ARG A 614 9.56 -23.45 -15.64
CA ARG A 614 9.36 -23.73 -17.09
C ARG A 614 10.57 -23.50 -17.96
N GLU A 615 11.50 -22.67 -17.54
CA GLU A 615 12.77 -22.47 -18.23
C GLU A 615 13.65 -23.73 -18.16
N ILE A 616 13.26 -24.68 -17.30
CA ILE A 616 13.90 -25.97 -17.15
C ILE A 616 13.25 -26.93 -18.15
N PRO A 617 13.96 -27.42 -19.20
CA PRO A 617 13.37 -28.25 -20.26
C PRO A 617 12.59 -29.46 -19.76
N GLU A 618 13.03 -30.04 -18.64
CA GLU A 618 12.38 -31.19 -18.02
C GLU A 618 11.02 -30.86 -17.41
N MET A 619 10.74 -29.60 -17.09
CA MET A 619 9.48 -29.13 -16.51
C MET A 619 8.42 -28.78 -17.57
N SER A 620 8.71 -28.94 -18.86
CA SER A 620 7.70 -28.91 -19.92
C SER A 620 6.84 -30.19 -19.97
N ASN A 621 7.23 -31.25 -19.26
CA ASN A 621 6.49 -32.51 -19.17
C ASN A 621 5.49 -32.45 -18.00
N PRO A 622 4.17 -32.58 -18.23
CA PRO A 622 3.13 -32.54 -17.21
C PRO A 622 3.35 -33.57 -16.09
N GLU A 623 3.73 -34.82 -16.39
CA GLU A 623 3.94 -35.85 -15.40
C GLU A 623 5.04 -35.47 -14.40
N ARG A 624 6.10 -34.81 -14.90
CA ARG A 624 7.22 -34.39 -14.07
C ARG A 624 6.84 -33.23 -13.16
N VAL A 625 6.11 -32.25 -13.68
CA VAL A 625 5.60 -31.13 -12.88
C VAL A 625 4.58 -31.61 -11.87
N ASN A 626 3.68 -32.52 -12.24
CA ASN A 626 2.73 -33.15 -11.32
C ASN A 626 3.46 -33.89 -10.19
N SER A 627 4.55 -34.62 -10.50
CA SER A 627 5.36 -35.31 -9.50
C SER A 627 6.05 -34.33 -8.54
N VAL A 628 6.60 -33.25 -9.09
CA VAL A 628 7.21 -32.17 -8.28
C VAL A 628 6.16 -31.50 -7.39
N ALA A 629 5.00 -31.17 -7.95
CA ALA A 629 3.90 -30.56 -7.19
C ALA A 629 3.42 -31.47 -6.05
N LYS A 630 3.25 -32.76 -6.31
CA LYS A 630 2.92 -33.74 -5.30
C LYS A 630 3.99 -33.86 -4.20
N HIS A 631 5.25 -33.80 -4.60
CA HIS A 631 6.38 -33.82 -3.64
C HIS A 631 6.38 -32.54 -2.77
N PHE A 632 6.09 -31.38 -3.34
CA PHE A 632 5.95 -30.15 -2.60
C PHE A 632 4.76 -30.20 -1.64
N ALA A 633 3.61 -30.70 -2.08
CA ALA A 633 2.41 -30.83 -1.26
C ALA A 633 2.62 -31.77 -0.05
N THR A 634 3.34 -32.88 -0.24
CA THR A 634 3.61 -33.86 0.86
C THR A 634 4.62 -33.37 1.88
N ARG A 635 5.62 -32.61 1.46
CA ARG A 635 6.69 -32.10 2.34
C ARG A 635 6.43 -30.72 2.93
N ARG A 636 5.46 -29.99 2.37
CA ARG A 636 5.13 -28.61 2.75
C ARG A 636 3.61 -28.43 2.78
N PRO A 637 2.95 -28.80 3.89
CA PRO A 637 1.48 -28.70 4.04
C PRO A 637 0.92 -27.31 3.68
N ALA A 638 1.71 -26.27 3.90
CA ALA A 638 1.40 -24.91 3.47
C ALA A 638 1.08 -24.78 1.97
N PHE A 639 1.70 -25.61 1.16
CA PHE A 639 1.49 -25.61 -0.29
C PHE A 639 0.10 -26.11 -0.67
N THR A 640 -0.42 -27.11 0.05
CA THR A 640 -1.77 -27.64 -0.14
C THR A 640 -2.82 -26.58 0.22
N VAL A 641 -2.62 -25.83 1.30
CA VAL A 641 -3.54 -24.75 1.71
C VAL A 641 -3.55 -23.61 0.69
N LEU A 642 -2.41 -23.25 0.11
CA LEU A 642 -2.33 -22.25 -0.96
C LEU A 642 -2.99 -22.75 -2.26
N ALA A 643 -2.79 -24.03 -2.62
CA ALA A 643 -3.42 -24.65 -3.78
C ALA A 643 -4.96 -24.71 -3.61
N ASP A 644 -5.45 -25.04 -2.42
CA ASP A 644 -6.88 -25.06 -2.10
C ASP A 644 -7.48 -23.64 -2.14
N ARG A 645 -6.76 -22.64 -1.63
CA ARG A 645 -7.14 -21.22 -1.75
C ARG A 645 -7.21 -20.80 -3.21
N TYR A 646 -6.23 -21.19 -4.01
CA TYR A 646 -6.18 -20.88 -5.42
C TYR A 646 -7.31 -21.54 -6.21
N ARG A 647 -7.65 -22.78 -5.86
CA ARG A 647 -8.76 -23.53 -6.43
C ARG A 647 -10.11 -22.86 -6.15
N SER A 648 -10.28 -22.31 -4.96
CA SER A 648 -11.48 -21.56 -4.58
C SER A 648 -11.57 -20.18 -5.25
N LEU A 649 -10.43 -19.56 -5.60
CA LEU A 649 -10.34 -18.30 -6.33
C LEU A 649 -10.49 -18.48 -7.85
N ALA A 650 -10.15 -19.66 -8.38
CA ALA A 650 -10.29 -20.02 -9.80
C ALA A 650 -11.68 -20.58 -10.16
N GLY A 651 -12.60 -20.73 -9.19
CA GLY A 651 -13.98 -21.15 -9.42
C GLY A 651 -14.77 -20.13 -10.26
N PRO A 652 -15.95 -20.54 -10.81
CA PRO A 652 -16.67 -19.78 -11.82
C PRO A 652 -16.95 -18.36 -11.33
N ALA A 653 -16.34 -17.39 -11.99
CA ALA A 653 -16.60 -15.94 -12.02
C ALA A 653 -17.29 -15.35 -10.76
N ALA A 654 -16.76 -15.57 -9.57
CA ALA A 654 -17.10 -14.73 -8.44
C ALA A 654 -16.41 -13.38 -8.65
N SER A 655 -17.18 -12.35 -8.90
CA SER A 655 -16.69 -10.98 -8.98
C SER A 655 -15.83 -10.67 -7.76
N PHE A 656 -14.56 -10.38 -7.96
CA PHE A 656 -13.57 -10.03 -6.92
C PHE A 656 -13.86 -8.67 -6.22
N SER A 657 -15.12 -8.31 -6.10
CA SER A 657 -15.56 -7.18 -5.30
C SER A 657 -16.06 -7.70 -3.95
N THR A 658 -15.30 -7.48 -2.90
CA THR A 658 -15.72 -7.63 -1.48
C THR A 658 -15.92 -9.05 -0.92
N GLU A 659 -15.91 -10.11 -1.72
CA GLU A 659 -16.18 -11.49 -1.29
C GLU A 659 -14.92 -12.34 -0.97
N THR A 660 -13.71 -11.84 -1.25
CA THR A 660 -12.46 -12.53 -0.84
C THR A 660 -12.38 -12.76 0.67
N ASP A 661 -13.07 -11.94 1.45
CA ASP A 661 -13.11 -12.08 2.90
C ASP A 661 -14.00 -13.27 3.37
N GLY A 662 -15.02 -13.63 2.59
CA GLY A 662 -15.92 -14.76 2.90
C GLY A 662 -15.36 -16.15 2.55
N VAL A 663 -14.57 -16.22 1.49
CA VAL A 663 -13.99 -17.49 0.99
C VAL A 663 -12.93 -18.04 1.95
N VAL A 664 -12.18 -17.16 2.61
CA VAL A 664 -11.18 -17.56 3.61
C VAL A 664 -11.84 -18.14 4.86
N ALA A 665 -13.02 -17.66 5.24
CA ALA A 665 -13.77 -18.22 6.38
C ALA A 665 -14.31 -19.63 6.09
N GLY A 666 -14.80 -19.90 4.88
CA GLY A 666 -15.35 -21.20 4.49
C GLY A 666 -14.30 -22.33 4.37
N LEU A 667 -13.04 -22.00 4.07
CA LEU A 667 -11.96 -22.98 3.96
C LEU A 667 -11.53 -23.59 5.30
N PHE A 668 -11.93 -23.00 6.42
CA PHE A 668 -11.52 -23.44 7.76
C PHE A 668 -12.64 -24.06 8.58
N GLU A 669 -13.88 -24.14 8.05
CA GLU A 669 -15.00 -24.79 8.75
C GLU A 669 -15.02 -26.32 8.59
N GLY A 670 -14.19 -26.91 7.75
CA GLY A 670 -14.18 -28.33 7.37
C GLY A 670 -12.95 -29.14 7.84
N GLY A 671 -12.34 -28.81 8.99
CA GLY A 671 -11.18 -29.59 9.45
C GLY A 671 -11.10 -29.65 10.95
#